data_4f0f8d3c91409e3392c5967aa35381c5
#
_entry.id   4f0f8d3c91409e3392c5967aa35381c5
#
_cell.length_a   1.000
_cell.length_b   1.000
_cell.length_c   1.000
_cell.angle_alpha   90.00
_cell.angle_beta   90.00
_cell.angle_gamma   90.00
#
_symmetry.space_group_name_H-M   'P 1'
#
loop_
_entity.id
_entity.type
_entity.pdbx_description
1 polymer ?
#
loop_
_entity_poly.entity_id
_entity_poly.type
_entity_poly.pdbx_seq_one_letter_code
_entity_poly.pdbx_strand_id
1 'polypeptide(L)'
;MQSFIVLIAILFAVVSGKAFPGYQLKFATVGDEDISGNNQVGETGSDLPRCLALQVLDRGKPVVHIPVHFSILSEPVENSYPGNFRARLSDTVVYTDQLGIARTRLRLGSNTGEYLIKGETAGSELVFVIRGLKHRWYLGTILEIIGGTAIFLFGLYYGSKGLRRLAGDRLRQVLFALIPNRLLGVLVGIIVTAIFQSSSATVGLLMSLASSGLITVGQSLGVILGADIGTTITIQLLSFRIYEYALFAVAVGLLLMNSSWRLKDIGQVIFGFGLVFFSMKMVLSAVEPVKYLPQFQAFFRAGTMHPFYSFVLALVFTALVRSSAATIGMTVGLSFSGIIGLESAIPLILGANVGSGLTALVTAWNTKSAGRRVALAQLLFKLITTLMIIPVIPPAIVLFSRTSPIVARQIANAHTLINIAAAVIFLPLLGTIEKLLEVIIPEQADTEAGPRYLDTAALDSPELALAQGTREILRMGEMVQNMLEKSLLFFLENDKEGCRWLALEDDRVDRLEEELMVFLSKIPPESQNPETSKRTRTLFYITEELEHIADIVSKNMVVYIRKRINHNLAFSPAGLEEIKNFHQQVLKNLTMALGCIATWDGKMAQQLAEKRVWGIERKQELQNRHLERLALGLKETLDTSSIHLDLISDLERINFHCSQIGAAIASVAEG
;
A
#
# COMPACT_ATOMS: atom_id res chain seq x y z
N MET A 1 -51.82 21.66 -51.42
CA MET A 1 -51.26 22.50 -52.47
C MET A 1 -49.72 22.43 -52.51
N GLN A 2 -49.03 22.41 -51.43
CA GLN A 2 -47.55 22.26 -51.38
C GLN A 2 -47.04 20.90 -51.91
N SER A 3 -47.72 19.80 -51.60
CA SER A 3 -47.38 18.47 -52.14
C SER A 3 -47.52 18.33 -53.68
N PHE A 4 -48.38 19.12 -54.25
CA PHE A 4 -48.64 19.14 -55.70
C PHE A 4 -47.57 19.93 -56.45
N ILE A 5 -47.00 20.99 -55.83
CA ILE A 5 -45.87 21.76 -56.37
C ILE A 5 -44.60 20.94 -56.38
N VAL A 6 -44.34 20.17 -55.30
CA VAL A 6 -43.18 19.26 -55.20
C VAL A 6 -43.31 18.14 -56.27
N LEU A 7 -44.48 17.59 -56.44
CA LEU A 7 -44.73 16.55 -57.48
C LEU A 7 -44.49 17.07 -58.86
N ILE A 8 -44.94 18.30 -59.19
CA ILE A 8 -44.68 18.98 -60.45
C ILE A 8 -43.22 19.31 -60.64
N ALA A 9 -42.52 19.74 -59.62
CA ALA A 9 -41.08 19.97 -59.69
C ALA A 9 -40.26 18.68 -59.91
N ILE A 10 -40.66 17.57 -59.26
CA ILE A 10 -40.08 16.24 -59.49
C ILE A 10 -40.39 15.75 -60.92
N LEU A 11 -41.64 15.92 -61.45
CA LEU A 11 -41.96 15.58 -62.79
C LEU A 11 -41.21 16.42 -63.84
N PHE A 12 -41.03 17.71 -63.58
CA PHE A 12 -40.25 18.59 -64.50
C PHE A 12 -38.73 18.25 -64.47
N ALA A 13 -38.14 17.82 -63.31
CA ALA A 13 -36.77 17.38 -63.21
C ALA A 13 -36.56 16.03 -63.97
N VAL A 14 -37.49 15.11 -63.88
CA VAL A 14 -37.44 13.81 -64.58
C VAL A 14 -37.55 14.00 -66.10
N VAL A 15 -38.34 14.98 -66.59
CA VAL A 15 -38.55 15.29 -68.04
C VAL A 15 -37.39 16.09 -68.61
N SER A 16 -36.64 16.88 -67.77
CA SER A 16 -35.51 17.70 -68.24
C SER A 16 -34.13 17.00 -68.20
N GLY A 17 -34.04 15.75 -67.77
CA GLY A 17 -32.81 14.98 -67.77
C GLY A 17 -31.71 15.58 -66.91
N LYS A 18 -32.04 16.58 -66.07
CA LYS A 18 -31.06 17.15 -65.09
C LYS A 18 -30.97 16.22 -63.88
N ALA A 19 -29.88 15.46 -63.73
CA ALA A 19 -29.57 14.80 -62.53
C ALA A 19 -29.65 15.81 -61.37
N PHE A 20 -30.36 15.49 -60.28
CA PHE A 20 -30.32 16.31 -59.08
C PHE A 20 -28.88 16.50 -58.66
N PRO A 21 -28.41 17.73 -58.39
CA PRO A 21 -27.09 17.94 -57.89
C PRO A 21 -26.93 17.14 -56.59
N GLY A 22 -25.97 16.20 -56.56
CA GLY A 22 -25.69 15.39 -55.39
C GLY A 22 -24.98 16.23 -54.35
N TYR A 23 -25.76 17.04 -53.60
CA TYR A 23 -25.18 17.83 -52.51
C TYR A 23 -24.63 16.91 -51.42
N GLN A 24 -23.42 17.23 -50.90
CA GLN A 24 -22.87 16.60 -49.73
C GLN A 24 -23.17 17.46 -48.50
N LEU A 25 -23.73 16.83 -47.48
CA LEU A 25 -23.88 17.45 -46.14
C LEU A 25 -22.73 17.10 -45.27
N LYS A 26 -22.18 18.11 -44.57
CA LYS A 26 -21.17 17.94 -43.51
C LYS A 26 -21.59 18.73 -42.28
N PHE A 27 -21.08 18.32 -41.14
CA PHE A 27 -21.13 19.16 -39.93
C PHE A 27 -20.38 20.44 -40.21
N ALA A 28 -20.94 21.59 -39.83
CA ALA A 28 -20.33 22.90 -40.12
C ALA A 28 -19.05 23.11 -39.31
N THR A 29 -17.99 23.51 -40.05
CA THR A 29 -16.70 23.90 -39.44
C THR A 29 -16.31 25.26 -39.99
N VAL A 30 -15.57 26.05 -39.18
CA VAL A 30 -14.90 27.29 -39.63
C VAL A 30 -13.43 27.16 -39.32
N GLY A 31 -12.59 27.00 -40.33
CA GLY A 31 -11.24 26.52 -40.17
C GLY A 31 -11.23 25.12 -39.59
N ASP A 32 -10.49 24.90 -38.52
CA ASP A 32 -10.42 23.63 -37.75
C ASP A 32 -11.44 23.55 -36.61
N GLU A 33 -12.25 24.60 -36.36
CA GLU A 33 -13.23 24.64 -35.28
C GLU A 33 -14.58 24.06 -35.71
N ASP A 34 -15.07 23.06 -34.94
CA ASP A 34 -16.42 22.49 -35.10
C ASP A 34 -17.46 23.47 -34.52
N ILE A 35 -18.27 24.05 -35.38
CA ILE A 35 -19.39 24.91 -35.03
C ILE A 35 -20.73 24.23 -35.22
N SER A 36 -20.75 22.92 -35.53
CA SER A 36 -21.98 22.20 -35.93
C SER A 36 -22.99 22.07 -34.78
N GLY A 37 -22.56 22.15 -33.53
CA GLY A 37 -23.42 21.86 -32.38
C GLY A 37 -23.82 20.39 -32.27
N ASN A 38 -23.19 19.47 -33.02
CA ASN A 38 -23.39 18.05 -32.85
C ASN A 38 -22.77 17.54 -31.53
N ASN A 39 -23.32 16.48 -30.97
CA ASN A 39 -22.88 15.87 -29.71
C ASN A 39 -22.87 16.83 -28.50
N GLN A 40 -23.60 17.94 -28.53
CA GLN A 40 -23.70 18.82 -27.38
C GLN A 40 -24.70 18.30 -26.34
N VAL A 41 -24.50 18.77 -25.12
CA VAL A 41 -25.33 18.49 -23.96
C VAL A 41 -26.10 19.76 -23.57
N GLY A 42 -27.41 19.64 -23.29
CA GLY A 42 -28.24 20.72 -22.80
C GLY A 42 -29.12 20.27 -21.63
N GLU A 43 -29.61 21.26 -20.85
CA GLU A 43 -30.58 20.96 -19.81
C GLU A 43 -31.97 20.80 -20.43
N THR A 44 -32.74 19.81 -19.97
CA THR A 44 -34.14 19.62 -20.39
C THR A 44 -34.93 20.90 -20.15
N GLY A 45 -35.76 21.25 -21.14
CA GLY A 45 -36.58 22.47 -21.10
C GLY A 45 -35.85 23.76 -21.47
N SER A 46 -34.54 23.74 -21.73
CA SER A 46 -33.78 24.92 -22.14
C SER A 46 -33.41 24.89 -23.64
N ASP A 47 -32.99 26.05 -24.13
CA ASP A 47 -32.37 26.15 -25.46
C ASP A 47 -30.94 25.58 -25.40
N LEU A 48 -30.51 24.95 -26.48
CA LEU A 48 -29.14 24.46 -26.59
C LEU A 48 -28.12 25.62 -26.58
N PRO A 49 -26.95 25.47 -25.97
CA PRO A 49 -25.91 26.50 -25.94
C PRO A 49 -25.41 26.91 -27.33
N ARG A 50 -25.39 25.99 -28.31
CA ARG A 50 -24.95 26.24 -29.68
C ARG A 50 -26.08 25.86 -30.64
N CYS A 51 -26.19 26.59 -31.74
CA CYS A 51 -27.10 26.23 -32.83
C CYS A 51 -26.67 24.93 -33.50
N LEU A 52 -27.62 24.18 -34.05
CA LEU A 52 -27.34 23.09 -34.96
C LEU A 52 -27.00 23.67 -36.33
N ALA A 53 -25.81 23.38 -36.84
CA ALA A 53 -25.32 23.93 -38.08
C ALA A 53 -24.74 22.84 -38.98
N LEU A 54 -25.18 22.82 -40.24
CA LEU A 54 -24.63 21.95 -41.26
C LEU A 54 -24.21 22.78 -42.47
N GLN A 55 -23.24 22.24 -43.21
CA GLN A 55 -22.75 22.87 -44.43
C GLN A 55 -23.15 22.03 -45.66
N VAL A 56 -23.66 22.73 -46.67
CA VAL A 56 -24.03 22.14 -47.96
C VAL A 56 -22.92 22.40 -48.97
N LEU A 57 -22.42 21.34 -49.56
CA LEU A 57 -21.33 21.38 -50.55
C LEU A 57 -21.82 20.75 -51.89
N ASP A 58 -21.44 21.38 -52.99
CA ASP A 58 -21.49 20.78 -54.34
C ASP A 58 -20.03 20.63 -54.82
N ARG A 59 -19.61 19.37 -55.09
CA ARG A 59 -18.26 19.03 -55.53
C ARG A 59 -17.18 19.67 -54.61
N GLY A 60 -17.46 19.73 -53.30
CA GLY A 60 -16.52 20.27 -52.30
C GLY A 60 -16.55 21.81 -52.17
N LYS A 61 -17.40 22.54 -52.88
CA LYS A 61 -17.56 23.99 -52.77
C LYS A 61 -18.87 24.34 -52.02
N PRO A 62 -18.84 25.35 -51.10
CA PRO A 62 -20.04 25.82 -50.42
C PRO A 62 -21.09 26.31 -51.40
N VAL A 63 -22.38 26.00 -51.12
CA VAL A 63 -23.51 26.41 -51.94
C VAL A 63 -24.43 27.31 -51.11
N VAL A 64 -24.74 28.49 -51.68
CA VAL A 64 -25.54 29.54 -51.04
C VAL A 64 -27.01 29.41 -51.40
N HIS A 65 -27.89 29.78 -50.46
CA HIS A 65 -29.31 29.88 -50.68
C HIS A 65 -30.02 28.55 -51.03
N ILE A 66 -29.54 27.46 -50.49
CA ILE A 66 -30.14 26.14 -50.59
C ILE A 66 -31.02 25.87 -49.38
N PRO A 67 -32.30 25.44 -49.55
CA PRO A 67 -33.16 25.09 -48.43
C PRO A 67 -32.71 23.79 -47.79
N VAL A 68 -32.54 23.82 -46.49
CA VAL A 68 -32.24 22.68 -45.61
C VAL A 68 -33.44 22.49 -44.71
N HIS A 69 -33.99 21.29 -44.67
CA HIS A 69 -35.10 20.89 -43.83
C HIS A 69 -34.55 20.27 -42.52
N PHE A 70 -34.85 20.83 -41.38
CA PHE A 70 -34.56 20.25 -40.08
C PHE A 70 -35.83 19.62 -39.50
N SER A 71 -35.70 18.37 -38.99
CA SER A 71 -36.78 17.64 -38.35
C SER A 71 -36.30 16.87 -37.14
N ILE A 72 -37.14 16.73 -36.11
CA ILE A 72 -36.86 15.89 -34.96
C ILE A 72 -37.16 14.43 -35.38
N LEU A 73 -36.11 13.61 -35.50
CA LEU A 73 -36.22 12.21 -35.88
C LEU A 73 -36.67 11.34 -34.72
N SER A 74 -36.07 11.59 -33.52
CA SER A 74 -36.39 10.88 -32.30
C SER A 74 -36.18 11.78 -31.11
N GLU A 75 -37.07 11.68 -30.12
CA GLU A 75 -36.93 12.32 -28.79
C GLU A 75 -37.26 11.31 -27.69
N PRO A 76 -36.69 11.43 -26.49
CA PRO A 76 -36.99 10.53 -25.38
C PRO A 76 -38.49 10.67 -25.00
N VAL A 77 -39.18 9.52 -24.99
CA VAL A 77 -40.60 9.45 -24.57
C VAL A 77 -40.63 8.76 -23.22
N GLU A 78 -40.86 9.51 -22.15
CA GLU A 78 -41.17 8.95 -20.85
C GLU A 78 -42.67 9.17 -20.56
N ASN A 79 -43.31 8.27 -19.84
CA ASN A 79 -44.74 8.26 -19.57
C ASN A 79 -45.31 9.67 -19.27
N SER A 80 -46.42 9.97 -19.92
CA SER A 80 -47.09 11.28 -19.96
C SER A 80 -47.45 11.79 -18.53
N TYR A 81 -46.55 12.56 -17.93
CA TYR A 81 -46.98 13.41 -16.80
C TYR A 81 -47.56 14.72 -17.31
N PRO A 82 -48.64 15.23 -16.69
CA PRO A 82 -49.18 16.55 -17.03
C PRO A 82 -48.08 17.62 -16.86
N GLY A 83 -47.72 18.31 -17.94
CA GLY A 83 -46.67 19.32 -17.98
C GLY A 83 -45.47 19.01 -18.85
N ASN A 84 -45.33 17.79 -19.38
CA ASN A 84 -44.27 17.45 -20.32
C ASN A 84 -44.49 18.14 -21.68
N PHE A 85 -43.48 18.82 -22.17
CA PHE A 85 -43.46 19.43 -23.49
C PHE A 85 -42.39 18.76 -24.36
N ARG A 86 -42.65 18.76 -25.66
CA ARG A 86 -41.77 18.17 -26.68
C ARG A 86 -40.65 19.14 -27.08
N ALA A 87 -39.60 18.59 -27.65
CA ALA A 87 -38.54 19.38 -28.26
C ALA A 87 -39.08 20.22 -29.43
N ARG A 88 -38.51 21.41 -29.62
CA ARG A 88 -38.91 22.34 -30.68
C ARG A 88 -37.70 22.95 -31.37
N LEU A 89 -37.75 22.98 -32.72
CA LEU A 89 -36.83 23.74 -33.55
C LEU A 89 -37.33 25.18 -33.71
N SER A 90 -36.42 26.16 -33.75
CA SER A 90 -36.77 27.54 -34.07
C SER A 90 -37.32 27.66 -35.49
N ASP A 91 -36.62 26.99 -36.43
CA ASP A 91 -36.93 26.99 -37.83
C ASP A 91 -36.77 25.58 -38.38
N THR A 92 -37.75 25.11 -39.11
CA THR A 92 -37.75 23.78 -39.75
C THR A 92 -37.19 23.83 -41.18
N VAL A 93 -37.15 25.00 -41.78
CA VAL A 93 -36.54 25.22 -43.11
C VAL A 93 -35.64 26.44 -43.03
N VAL A 94 -34.38 26.26 -43.31
CA VAL A 94 -33.35 27.32 -43.25
C VAL A 94 -32.55 27.32 -44.56
N TYR A 95 -32.30 28.51 -45.10
CA TYR A 95 -31.45 28.67 -46.27
C TYR A 95 -29.99 28.83 -45.90
N THR A 96 -29.07 28.24 -46.66
CA THR A 96 -27.65 28.35 -46.48
C THR A 96 -27.14 29.79 -46.68
N ASP A 97 -26.23 30.22 -45.83
CA ASP A 97 -25.53 31.51 -45.87
C ASP A 97 -24.41 31.54 -46.94
N GLN A 98 -23.61 32.64 -46.96
CA GLN A 98 -22.49 32.81 -47.91
C GLN A 98 -21.38 31.74 -47.77
N LEU A 99 -21.28 31.08 -46.62
CA LEU A 99 -20.39 29.96 -46.35
C LEU A 99 -21.05 28.60 -46.61
N GLY A 100 -22.25 28.58 -47.18
CA GLY A 100 -23.02 27.35 -47.40
C GLY A 100 -23.57 26.72 -46.13
N ILE A 101 -23.69 27.49 -45.03
CA ILE A 101 -24.06 26.96 -43.72
C ILE A 101 -25.53 27.31 -43.40
N ALA A 102 -26.32 26.30 -43.02
CA ALA A 102 -27.69 26.46 -42.50
C ALA A 102 -27.67 26.22 -40.96
N ARG A 103 -28.35 27.09 -40.20
CA ARG A 103 -28.36 27.05 -38.71
C ARG A 103 -29.79 27.10 -38.18
N THR A 104 -30.09 26.18 -37.22
CA THR A 104 -31.35 26.24 -36.47
C THR A 104 -31.08 26.10 -34.97
N ARG A 105 -31.97 26.62 -34.09
CA ARG A 105 -31.91 26.44 -32.65
C ARG A 105 -32.83 25.31 -32.23
N LEU A 106 -32.39 24.53 -31.27
CA LEU A 106 -33.20 23.47 -30.68
C LEU A 106 -33.47 23.80 -29.22
N ARG A 107 -34.71 23.81 -28.80
CA ARG A 107 -35.15 23.78 -27.41
C ARG A 107 -35.47 22.34 -27.06
N LEU A 108 -34.85 21.82 -26.02
CA LEU A 108 -35.04 20.44 -25.56
C LEU A 108 -36.44 20.28 -24.91
N GLY A 109 -37.00 19.10 -25.03
CA GLY A 109 -38.19 18.69 -24.30
C GLY A 109 -37.93 18.44 -22.82
N SER A 110 -38.96 18.02 -22.07
CA SER A 110 -38.89 17.76 -20.63
C SER A 110 -38.13 16.51 -20.25
N ASN A 111 -37.98 15.56 -21.18
CA ASN A 111 -37.43 14.23 -20.89
C ASN A 111 -35.92 14.17 -21.08
N THR A 112 -35.24 13.46 -20.20
CA THR A 112 -33.80 13.19 -20.29
C THR A 112 -33.53 12.06 -21.27
N GLY A 113 -32.47 12.19 -22.07
CA GLY A 113 -32.09 11.15 -23.04
C GLY A 113 -31.52 11.73 -24.31
N GLU A 114 -31.50 10.91 -25.35
CA GLU A 114 -30.92 11.25 -26.62
C GLU A 114 -31.98 11.79 -27.59
N TYR A 115 -31.71 12.96 -28.19
CA TYR A 115 -32.49 13.63 -29.19
C TYR A 115 -31.78 13.52 -30.54
N LEU A 116 -32.43 12.95 -31.55
CA LEU A 116 -31.89 12.85 -32.89
C LEU A 116 -32.59 13.88 -33.79
N ILE A 117 -31.79 14.78 -34.37
CA ILE A 117 -32.28 15.82 -35.26
C ILE A 117 -31.73 15.58 -36.66
N LYS A 118 -32.57 15.45 -37.61
CA LYS A 118 -32.21 15.25 -39.04
C LYS A 118 -32.17 16.59 -39.75
N GLY A 119 -31.09 16.85 -40.48
CA GLY A 119 -31.02 17.90 -41.51
C GLY A 119 -30.96 17.24 -42.87
N GLU A 120 -31.81 17.64 -43.80
CA GLU A 120 -31.88 17.06 -45.14
C GLU A 120 -32.00 18.14 -46.23
N THR A 121 -31.39 17.87 -47.37
CA THR A 121 -31.53 18.66 -48.58
C THR A 121 -31.26 17.80 -49.82
N ALA A 122 -32.09 17.91 -50.88
CA ALA A 122 -31.91 17.31 -52.20
C ALA A 122 -31.32 15.87 -52.21
N GLY A 123 -31.87 15.00 -51.34
CA GLY A 123 -31.48 13.56 -51.29
C GLY A 123 -30.28 13.22 -50.40
N SER A 124 -29.66 14.21 -49.73
CA SER A 124 -28.64 13.99 -48.68
C SER A 124 -29.22 14.29 -47.32
N GLU A 125 -28.86 13.49 -46.32
CA GLU A 125 -29.28 13.66 -44.93
C GLU A 125 -28.09 13.58 -43.98
N LEU A 126 -28.21 14.24 -42.81
CA LEU A 126 -27.25 14.23 -41.74
C LEU A 126 -27.99 14.30 -40.40
N VAL A 127 -27.56 13.47 -39.43
CA VAL A 127 -28.21 13.36 -38.12
C VAL A 127 -27.33 13.94 -37.04
N PHE A 128 -27.88 14.89 -36.28
CA PHE A 128 -27.30 15.44 -35.06
C PHE A 128 -27.74 14.60 -33.87
N VAL A 129 -26.82 14.30 -32.98
CA VAL A 129 -27.05 13.62 -31.70
C VAL A 129 -26.92 14.62 -30.59
N ILE A 130 -27.98 14.82 -29.79
CA ILE A 130 -28.03 15.78 -28.70
C ILE A 130 -28.47 15.05 -27.44
N ARG A 131 -27.89 15.40 -26.27
CA ARG A 131 -28.28 14.79 -25.00
C ARG A 131 -28.92 15.81 -24.06
N GLY A 132 -30.15 15.51 -23.66
CA GLY A 132 -30.91 16.25 -22.66
C GLY A 132 -30.64 15.70 -21.25
N LEU A 133 -30.19 16.53 -20.34
CA LEU A 133 -29.92 16.18 -18.95
C LEU A 133 -30.83 16.95 -18.00
N LYS A 134 -31.04 16.43 -16.76
CA LYS A 134 -31.83 17.10 -15.72
C LYS A 134 -31.20 18.42 -15.33
N HIS A 135 -32.00 19.34 -14.83
CA HIS A 135 -31.49 20.57 -14.21
C HIS A 135 -30.49 20.25 -13.10
N ARG A 136 -29.36 20.97 -13.05
CA ARG A 136 -28.23 20.74 -12.13
C ARG A 136 -27.62 19.32 -12.21
N TRP A 137 -27.65 18.69 -13.38
CA TRP A 137 -27.07 17.35 -13.63
C TRP A 137 -25.62 17.23 -13.14
N TYR A 138 -24.83 18.33 -13.16
CA TYR A 138 -23.44 18.36 -12.72
C TYR A 138 -23.25 17.98 -11.24
N LEU A 139 -24.23 18.28 -10.35
CA LEU A 139 -24.18 17.85 -8.95
C LEU A 139 -24.30 16.35 -8.84
N GLY A 140 -25.21 15.72 -9.58
CA GLY A 140 -25.34 14.27 -9.65
C GLY A 140 -24.05 13.61 -10.17
N THR A 141 -23.50 14.13 -11.25
CA THR A 141 -22.22 13.67 -11.82
C THR A 141 -21.06 13.75 -10.82
N ILE A 142 -20.92 14.88 -10.11
CA ILE A 142 -19.88 15.04 -9.08
C ILE A 142 -20.07 14.02 -7.96
N LEU A 143 -21.30 13.84 -7.46
CA LEU A 143 -21.60 12.89 -6.40
C LEU A 143 -21.35 11.43 -6.87
N GLU A 144 -21.68 11.09 -8.10
CA GLU A 144 -21.42 9.77 -8.67
C GLU A 144 -19.91 9.50 -8.87
N ILE A 145 -19.14 10.51 -9.28
CA ILE A 145 -17.66 10.39 -9.38
C ILE A 145 -17.04 10.20 -8.00
N ILE A 146 -17.44 11.02 -7.01
CA ILE A 146 -16.91 10.90 -5.65
C ILE A 146 -17.32 9.57 -5.02
N GLY A 147 -18.60 9.22 -5.10
CA GLY A 147 -19.14 7.97 -4.58
C GLY A 147 -18.54 6.75 -5.28
N GLY A 148 -18.44 6.78 -6.61
CA GLY A 148 -17.78 5.74 -7.39
C GLY A 148 -16.30 5.57 -7.02
N THR A 149 -15.57 6.68 -6.83
CA THR A 149 -14.19 6.66 -6.36
C THR A 149 -14.08 6.04 -4.97
N ALA A 150 -14.97 6.41 -4.06
CA ALA A 150 -14.99 5.84 -2.70
C ALA A 150 -15.28 4.33 -2.70
N ILE A 151 -16.25 3.88 -3.49
CA ILE A 151 -16.57 2.45 -3.67
C ILE A 151 -15.40 1.70 -4.32
N PHE A 152 -14.72 2.31 -5.29
CA PHE A 152 -13.52 1.75 -5.92
C PHE A 152 -12.42 1.48 -4.90
N LEU A 153 -12.09 2.49 -4.10
CA LEU A 153 -11.07 2.38 -3.05
C LEU A 153 -11.46 1.36 -1.98
N PHE A 154 -12.72 1.36 -1.56
CA PHE A 154 -13.24 0.38 -0.61
C PHE A 154 -13.17 -1.04 -1.17
N GLY A 155 -13.56 -1.24 -2.44
CA GLY A 155 -13.48 -2.53 -3.12
C GLY A 155 -12.05 -3.08 -3.19
N LEU A 156 -11.08 -2.24 -3.56
CA LEU A 156 -9.65 -2.60 -3.54
C LEU A 156 -9.18 -2.97 -2.13
N TYR A 157 -9.50 -2.15 -1.13
CA TYR A 157 -9.14 -2.41 0.27
C TYR A 157 -9.75 -3.72 0.77
N TYR A 158 -11.05 -3.92 0.53
CA TYR A 158 -11.80 -5.07 1.03
C TYR A 158 -11.37 -6.38 0.35
N GLY A 159 -11.16 -6.36 -0.98
CA GLY A 159 -10.65 -7.49 -1.73
C GLY A 159 -9.22 -7.88 -1.33
N SER A 160 -8.34 -6.90 -1.13
CA SER A 160 -6.97 -7.15 -0.68
C SER A 160 -6.91 -7.73 0.75
N LYS A 161 -7.87 -7.37 1.63
CA LYS A 161 -8.00 -7.98 2.96
C LYS A 161 -8.33 -9.47 2.87
N GLY A 162 -9.21 -9.87 1.92
CA GLY A 162 -9.51 -11.28 1.64
C GLY A 162 -8.29 -12.04 1.13
N LEU A 163 -7.56 -11.47 0.17
CA LEU A 163 -6.33 -12.08 -0.38
C LEU A 163 -5.26 -12.29 0.71
N ARG A 164 -5.05 -11.30 1.59
CA ARG A 164 -4.11 -11.42 2.72
C ARG A 164 -4.49 -12.57 3.67
N ARG A 165 -5.76 -12.74 3.98
CA ARG A 165 -6.24 -13.86 4.81
C ARG A 165 -6.03 -15.22 4.13
N LEU A 166 -6.28 -15.31 2.83
CA LEU A 166 -6.04 -16.54 2.05
C LEU A 166 -4.55 -16.92 1.99
N ALA A 167 -3.67 -15.91 1.92
CA ALA A 167 -2.21 -16.14 1.88
C ALA A 167 -1.65 -16.62 3.22
N GLY A 168 -2.23 -16.19 4.35
CA GLY A 168 -1.88 -16.64 5.70
C GLY A 168 -0.38 -16.49 6.05
N ASP A 169 0.09 -17.31 6.99
CA ASP A 169 1.48 -17.28 7.48
C ASP A 169 2.52 -17.76 6.48
N ARG A 170 2.09 -18.49 5.42
CA ARG A 170 3.00 -18.94 4.35
C ARG A 170 3.70 -17.77 3.63
N LEU A 171 3.03 -16.63 3.54
CA LEU A 171 3.60 -15.43 2.92
C LEU A 171 4.87 -14.95 3.63
N ARG A 172 4.91 -15.09 4.97
CA ARG A 172 6.09 -14.73 5.77
C ARG A 172 7.24 -15.68 5.60
N GLN A 173 6.95 -16.98 5.63
CA GLN A 173 7.97 -18.00 5.40
C GLN A 173 8.64 -17.76 4.05
N VAL A 174 7.86 -17.43 3.01
CA VAL A 174 8.38 -17.08 1.69
C VAL A 174 9.22 -15.80 1.71
N LEU A 175 8.77 -14.75 2.42
CA LEU A 175 9.53 -13.51 2.59
C LEU A 175 10.92 -13.78 3.19
N PHE A 176 11.00 -14.43 4.33
CA PHE A 176 12.27 -14.64 5.02
C PHE A 176 13.20 -15.63 4.30
N ALA A 177 12.65 -16.67 3.63
CA ALA A 177 13.45 -17.69 2.96
C ALA A 177 14.10 -17.21 1.65
N LEU A 178 13.48 -16.29 0.92
CA LEU A 178 13.87 -15.94 -0.46
C LEU A 178 14.54 -14.54 -0.58
N ILE A 179 14.46 -13.70 0.42
CA ILE A 179 15.04 -12.33 0.42
C ILE A 179 16.58 -12.28 0.28
N PRO A 180 17.38 -13.27 0.74
CA PRO A 180 18.84 -13.18 0.62
C PRO A 180 19.35 -13.01 -0.81
N ASN A 181 18.61 -13.46 -1.83
CA ASN A 181 18.98 -13.31 -3.23
C ASN A 181 18.20 -12.17 -3.90
N ARG A 182 18.90 -11.23 -4.53
CA ARG A 182 18.30 -10.04 -5.18
C ARG A 182 17.25 -10.40 -6.23
N LEU A 183 17.49 -11.43 -7.06
CA LEU A 183 16.53 -11.90 -8.07
C LEU A 183 15.30 -12.55 -7.43
N LEU A 184 15.50 -13.37 -6.41
CA LEU A 184 14.41 -13.95 -5.64
C LEU A 184 13.64 -12.86 -4.89
N GLY A 185 14.33 -11.80 -4.42
CA GLY A 185 13.69 -10.62 -3.85
C GLY A 185 12.70 -9.97 -4.81
N VAL A 186 13.04 -9.83 -6.10
CA VAL A 186 12.09 -9.31 -7.11
C VAL A 186 10.86 -10.22 -7.21
N LEU A 187 11.05 -11.54 -7.29
CA LEU A 187 9.92 -12.48 -7.36
C LEU A 187 9.03 -12.40 -6.11
N VAL A 188 9.64 -12.33 -4.92
CA VAL A 188 8.93 -12.12 -3.66
C VAL A 188 8.13 -10.82 -3.69
N GLY A 189 8.74 -9.73 -4.14
CA GLY A 189 8.06 -8.43 -4.29
C GLY A 189 6.84 -8.50 -5.21
N ILE A 190 6.94 -9.20 -6.34
CA ILE A 190 5.82 -9.44 -7.26
C ILE A 190 4.68 -10.17 -6.54
N ILE A 191 4.98 -11.30 -5.89
CA ILE A 191 3.97 -12.15 -5.24
C ILE A 191 3.31 -11.41 -4.08
N VAL A 192 4.11 -10.80 -3.19
CA VAL A 192 3.60 -10.08 -2.02
C VAL A 192 2.71 -8.92 -2.43
N THR A 193 3.14 -8.14 -3.43
CA THR A 193 2.35 -7.00 -3.90
C THR A 193 1.11 -7.42 -4.67
N ALA A 194 1.16 -8.52 -5.43
CA ALA A 194 -0.03 -9.10 -6.05
C ALA A 194 -1.09 -9.52 -5.01
N ILE A 195 -0.65 -10.01 -3.84
CA ILE A 195 -1.53 -10.38 -2.71
C ILE A 195 -2.01 -9.13 -1.97
N PHE A 196 -1.11 -8.21 -1.63
CA PHE A 196 -1.46 -6.97 -0.93
C PHE A 196 -2.21 -5.97 -1.82
N GLN A 197 -2.04 -6.09 -3.14
CA GLN A 197 -2.57 -5.16 -4.16
C GLN A 197 -2.16 -3.70 -3.90
N SER A 198 -1.02 -3.53 -3.22
CA SER A 198 -0.51 -2.23 -2.80
C SER A 198 1.00 -2.27 -2.64
N SER A 199 1.73 -1.63 -3.54
CA SER A 199 3.18 -1.46 -3.39
C SER A 199 3.52 -0.61 -2.16
N SER A 200 2.68 0.38 -1.81
CA SER A 200 2.89 1.19 -0.60
C SER A 200 2.81 0.36 0.67
N ALA A 201 1.89 -0.61 0.75
CA ALA A 201 1.80 -1.53 1.89
C ALA A 201 3.02 -2.47 1.95
N THR A 202 3.46 -3.00 0.80
CA THR A 202 4.67 -3.84 0.72
C THR A 202 5.91 -3.05 1.16
N VAL A 203 6.08 -1.82 0.70
CA VAL A 203 7.22 -0.97 1.07
C VAL A 203 7.14 -0.55 2.53
N GLY A 204 5.94 -0.26 3.07
CA GLY A 204 5.73 -0.02 4.50
C GLY A 204 6.20 -1.18 5.36
N LEU A 205 5.88 -2.42 4.95
CA LEU A 205 6.39 -3.64 5.60
C LEU A 205 7.92 -3.73 5.51
N LEU A 206 8.52 -3.45 4.35
CA LEU A 206 9.98 -3.46 4.19
C LEU A 206 10.66 -2.38 5.04
N MET A 207 10.07 -1.18 5.14
CA MET A 207 10.58 -0.12 6.01
C MET A 207 10.63 -0.57 7.46
N SER A 208 9.56 -1.21 7.94
CA SER A 208 9.50 -1.73 9.31
C SER A 208 10.48 -2.87 9.55
N LEU A 209 10.58 -3.85 8.63
CA LEU A 209 11.56 -4.93 8.71
C LEU A 209 13.01 -4.44 8.66
N ALA A 210 13.32 -3.45 7.84
CA ALA A 210 14.65 -2.86 7.75
C ALA A 210 14.96 -2.03 9.02
N SER A 211 14.01 -1.24 9.53
CA SER A 211 14.15 -0.45 10.76
C SER A 211 14.43 -1.33 11.99
N SER A 212 13.84 -2.53 12.04
CA SER A 212 14.09 -3.52 13.09
C SER A 212 15.32 -4.40 12.82
N GLY A 213 16.05 -4.16 11.70
CA GLY A 213 17.23 -4.95 11.34
C GLY A 213 16.92 -6.43 11.02
N LEU A 214 15.65 -6.78 10.78
CA LEU A 214 15.27 -8.14 10.38
C LEU A 214 15.68 -8.44 8.93
N ILE A 215 15.78 -7.39 8.10
CA ILE A 215 16.33 -7.46 6.74
C ILE A 215 17.27 -6.26 6.51
N THR A 216 18.19 -6.39 5.57
CA THR A 216 19.06 -5.28 5.18
C THR A 216 18.37 -4.37 4.18
N VAL A 217 18.84 -3.12 4.05
CA VAL A 217 18.38 -2.19 3.01
C VAL A 217 18.61 -2.81 1.63
N GLY A 218 19.80 -3.39 1.37
CA GLY A 218 20.12 -4.05 0.09
C GLY A 218 19.18 -5.18 -0.28
N GLN A 219 18.73 -5.98 0.69
CA GLN A 219 17.72 -7.01 0.50
C GLN A 219 16.35 -6.42 0.11
N SER A 220 15.98 -5.28 0.71
CA SER A 220 14.72 -4.59 0.43
C SER A 220 14.66 -4.06 -1.01
N LEU A 221 15.79 -3.61 -1.58
CA LEU A 221 15.81 -2.97 -2.91
C LEU A 221 15.26 -3.87 -4.02
N GLY A 222 15.63 -5.16 -4.02
CA GLY A 222 15.10 -6.12 -4.98
C GLY A 222 13.59 -6.32 -4.83
N VAL A 223 13.10 -6.39 -3.59
CA VAL A 223 11.68 -6.55 -3.29
C VAL A 223 10.88 -5.32 -3.72
N ILE A 224 11.42 -4.10 -3.60
CA ILE A 224 10.80 -2.85 -4.07
C ILE A 224 10.57 -2.91 -5.59
N LEU A 225 11.59 -3.30 -6.37
CA LEU A 225 11.45 -3.43 -7.83
C LEU A 225 10.38 -4.46 -8.20
N GLY A 226 10.33 -5.58 -7.48
CA GLY A 226 9.29 -6.59 -7.63
C GLY A 226 7.91 -6.06 -7.25
N ALA A 227 7.80 -5.26 -6.20
CA ALA A 227 6.54 -4.66 -5.76
C ALA A 227 5.95 -3.73 -6.82
N ASP A 228 6.78 -2.97 -7.52
CA ASP A 228 6.33 -2.09 -8.59
C ASP A 228 5.78 -2.91 -9.79
N ILE A 229 6.40 -4.05 -10.13
CA ILE A 229 5.87 -4.98 -11.14
C ILE A 229 4.57 -5.62 -10.63
N GLY A 230 4.52 -6.07 -9.37
CA GLY A 230 3.35 -6.72 -8.76
C GLY A 230 2.09 -5.84 -8.79
N THR A 231 2.23 -4.52 -8.62
CA THR A 231 1.13 -3.56 -8.73
C THR A 231 0.46 -3.59 -10.11
N THR A 232 1.23 -3.91 -11.16
CA THR A 232 0.69 -3.92 -12.53
C THR A 232 -0.31 -5.04 -12.77
N ILE A 233 -0.27 -6.14 -12.01
CA ILE A 233 -1.20 -7.26 -12.11
C ILE A 233 -2.65 -6.79 -11.90
N THR A 234 -2.87 -5.92 -10.90
CA THR A 234 -4.19 -5.33 -10.66
C THR A 234 -4.66 -4.52 -11.86
N ILE A 235 -3.77 -3.71 -12.45
CA ILE A 235 -4.11 -2.89 -13.63
C ILE A 235 -4.37 -3.76 -14.85
N GLN A 236 -3.64 -4.87 -15.03
CA GLN A 236 -3.92 -5.85 -16.08
C GLN A 236 -5.32 -6.43 -15.94
N LEU A 237 -5.74 -6.79 -14.72
CA LEU A 237 -7.10 -7.27 -14.47
C LEU A 237 -8.16 -6.21 -14.79
N LEU A 238 -7.93 -4.95 -14.39
CA LEU A 238 -8.86 -3.84 -14.63
C LEU A 238 -9.00 -3.48 -16.12
N SER A 239 -8.00 -3.81 -16.95
CA SER A 239 -8.02 -3.53 -18.39
C SER A 239 -8.96 -4.44 -19.20
N PHE A 240 -9.57 -5.46 -18.59
CA PHE A 240 -10.62 -6.26 -19.21
C PHE A 240 -11.99 -5.61 -19.02
N ARG A 241 -12.89 -5.74 -20.00
CA ARG A 241 -14.27 -5.24 -19.93
C ARG A 241 -15.18 -6.12 -19.06
N ILE A 242 -14.73 -6.48 -17.85
CA ILE A 242 -15.46 -7.34 -16.91
C ILE A 242 -16.52 -6.55 -16.13
N TYR A 243 -16.52 -5.23 -16.19
CA TYR A 243 -17.45 -4.36 -15.47
C TYR A 243 -18.93 -4.62 -15.80
N GLU A 244 -19.24 -5.25 -16.93
CA GLU A 244 -20.62 -5.67 -17.27
C GLU A 244 -21.13 -6.75 -16.32
N TYR A 245 -20.25 -7.61 -15.80
CA TYR A 245 -20.56 -8.70 -14.87
C TYR A 245 -20.34 -8.30 -13.39
N ALA A 246 -20.10 -7.04 -13.12
CA ALA A 246 -19.75 -6.56 -11.77
C ALA A 246 -20.79 -6.91 -10.70
N LEU A 247 -22.09 -6.70 -10.99
CA LEU A 247 -23.16 -7.02 -10.05
C LEU A 247 -23.29 -8.52 -9.79
N PHE A 248 -23.03 -9.36 -10.81
CA PHE A 248 -22.98 -10.80 -10.62
C PHE A 248 -21.83 -11.20 -9.68
N ALA A 249 -20.64 -10.61 -9.85
CA ALA A 249 -19.51 -10.82 -8.95
C ALA A 249 -19.81 -10.37 -7.51
N VAL A 250 -20.48 -9.22 -7.33
CA VAL A 250 -20.95 -8.74 -6.03
C VAL A 250 -21.89 -9.75 -5.37
N ALA A 251 -22.88 -10.25 -6.12
CA ALA A 251 -23.87 -11.22 -5.60
C ALA A 251 -23.20 -12.55 -5.22
N VAL A 252 -22.36 -13.12 -6.09
CA VAL A 252 -21.61 -14.35 -5.82
C VAL A 252 -20.68 -14.17 -4.63
N GLY A 253 -19.98 -13.05 -4.57
CA GLY A 253 -19.10 -12.72 -3.44
C GLY A 253 -19.83 -12.70 -2.10
N LEU A 254 -21.02 -12.05 -2.04
CA LEU A 254 -21.86 -12.01 -0.84
C LEU A 254 -22.36 -13.41 -0.44
N LEU A 255 -22.77 -14.23 -1.39
CA LEU A 255 -23.22 -15.60 -1.11
C LEU A 255 -22.09 -16.44 -0.52
N LEU A 256 -20.88 -16.36 -1.09
CA LEU A 256 -19.70 -17.10 -0.61
C LEU A 256 -19.23 -16.60 0.76
N MET A 257 -19.36 -15.29 1.04
CA MET A 257 -19.02 -14.75 2.38
C MET A 257 -19.89 -15.29 3.50
N ASN A 258 -21.10 -15.77 3.19
CA ASN A 258 -22.02 -16.37 4.16
C ASN A 258 -21.84 -17.90 4.29
N SER A 259 -20.84 -18.47 3.64
CA SER A 259 -20.53 -19.90 3.59
C SER A 259 -19.44 -20.30 4.61
N SER A 260 -18.84 -21.50 4.44
CA SER A 260 -17.76 -22.01 5.28
C SER A 260 -16.51 -21.12 5.27
N TRP A 261 -15.68 -21.21 6.31
CA TRP A 261 -14.55 -20.30 6.56
C TRP A 261 -13.64 -20.04 5.36
N ARG A 262 -13.23 -21.08 4.61
CA ARG A 262 -12.35 -20.91 3.43
C ARG A 262 -13.05 -20.21 2.26
N LEU A 263 -14.31 -20.50 2.02
CA LEU A 263 -15.12 -19.87 0.98
C LEU A 263 -15.46 -18.41 1.32
N LYS A 264 -15.51 -18.05 2.60
CA LYS A 264 -15.73 -16.68 3.07
C LYS A 264 -14.65 -15.73 2.57
N ASP A 265 -13.37 -16.08 2.67
CA ASP A 265 -12.27 -15.22 2.23
C ASP A 265 -12.22 -15.13 0.69
N ILE A 266 -12.49 -16.22 -0.03
CA ILE A 266 -12.67 -16.18 -1.49
C ILE A 266 -13.85 -15.28 -1.87
N GLY A 267 -14.97 -15.40 -1.16
CA GLY A 267 -16.13 -14.54 -1.32
C GLY A 267 -15.80 -13.06 -1.12
N GLN A 268 -14.98 -12.76 -0.11
CA GLN A 268 -14.52 -11.40 0.17
C GLN A 268 -13.68 -10.82 -0.98
N VAL A 269 -12.82 -11.63 -1.61
CA VAL A 269 -12.03 -11.23 -2.78
C VAL A 269 -12.95 -10.93 -3.97
N ILE A 270 -13.85 -11.85 -4.29
CA ILE A 270 -14.77 -11.71 -5.42
C ILE A 270 -15.69 -10.49 -5.23
N PHE A 271 -16.21 -10.30 -4.00
CA PHE A 271 -17.02 -9.13 -3.65
C PHE A 271 -16.25 -7.83 -3.82
N GLY A 272 -15.01 -7.75 -3.30
CA GLY A 272 -14.15 -6.57 -3.43
C GLY A 272 -13.88 -6.20 -4.89
N PHE A 273 -13.48 -7.16 -5.73
CA PHE A 273 -13.32 -6.93 -7.18
C PHE A 273 -14.64 -6.59 -7.87
N GLY A 274 -15.75 -7.22 -7.48
CA GLY A 274 -17.08 -6.87 -7.96
C GLY A 274 -17.41 -5.40 -7.71
N LEU A 275 -17.12 -4.88 -6.51
CA LEU A 275 -17.28 -3.45 -6.19
C LEU A 275 -16.37 -2.55 -7.02
N VAL A 276 -15.10 -2.95 -7.25
CA VAL A 276 -14.16 -2.20 -8.10
C VAL A 276 -14.71 -2.05 -9.52
N PHE A 277 -15.17 -3.13 -10.14
CA PHE A 277 -15.76 -3.08 -11.49
C PHE A 277 -17.11 -2.35 -11.52
N PHE A 278 -17.93 -2.50 -10.50
CA PHE A 278 -19.20 -1.78 -10.38
C PHE A 278 -18.97 -0.25 -10.30
N SER A 279 -18.06 0.16 -9.45
CA SER A 279 -17.71 1.59 -9.29
C SER A 279 -17.08 2.18 -10.55
N MET A 280 -16.28 1.39 -11.27
CA MET A 280 -15.74 1.79 -12.57
C MET A 280 -16.87 2.05 -13.58
N LYS A 281 -17.87 1.16 -13.65
CA LYS A 281 -19.07 1.37 -14.48
C LYS A 281 -19.82 2.64 -14.08
N MET A 282 -20.00 2.88 -12.78
CA MET A 282 -20.66 4.08 -12.24
C MET A 282 -19.92 5.36 -12.65
N VAL A 283 -18.59 5.41 -12.48
CA VAL A 283 -17.78 6.57 -12.91
C VAL A 283 -17.85 6.78 -14.42
N LEU A 284 -17.78 5.71 -15.22
CA LEU A 284 -17.92 5.79 -16.68
C LEU A 284 -19.25 6.41 -17.08
N SER A 285 -20.36 5.97 -16.48
CA SER A 285 -21.69 6.50 -16.75
C SER A 285 -21.82 7.96 -16.33
N ALA A 286 -21.22 8.35 -15.20
CA ALA A 286 -21.23 9.72 -14.72
C ALA A 286 -20.45 10.68 -15.62
N VAL A 287 -19.34 10.21 -16.22
CA VAL A 287 -18.49 11.05 -17.09
C VAL A 287 -18.99 11.10 -18.53
N GLU A 288 -19.83 10.17 -18.95
CA GLU A 288 -20.37 10.12 -20.33
C GLU A 288 -20.96 11.45 -20.82
N PRO A 289 -21.80 12.19 -20.07
CA PRO A 289 -22.28 13.51 -20.51
C PRO A 289 -21.19 14.58 -20.52
N VAL A 290 -20.21 14.48 -19.60
CA VAL A 290 -19.15 15.48 -19.42
C VAL A 290 -18.20 15.54 -20.61
N LYS A 291 -17.94 14.40 -21.27
CA LYS A 291 -16.97 14.31 -22.37
C LYS A 291 -17.32 15.20 -23.58
N TYR A 292 -18.58 15.61 -23.70
CA TYR A 292 -19.06 16.47 -24.79
C TYR A 292 -19.04 17.97 -24.46
N LEU A 293 -18.70 18.34 -23.21
CA LEU A 293 -18.56 19.73 -22.82
C LEU A 293 -17.30 20.35 -23.43
N PRO A 294 -17.39 21.52 -24.09
CA PRO A 294 -16.24 22.17 -24.72
C PRO A 294 -15.09 22.47 -23.72
N GLN A 295 -15.44 22.89 -22.49
CA GLN A 295 -14.47 23.17 -21.44
C GLN A 295 -13.73 21.90 -21.03
N PHE A 296 -14.44 20.78 -20.93
CA PHE A 296 -13.86 19.49 -20.58
C PHE A 296 -12.93 18.98 -21.70
N GLN A 297 -13.37 19.08 -22.95
CA GLN A 297 -12.53 18.75 -24.10
C GLN A 297 -11.27 19.64 -24.17
N ALA A 298 -11.42 20.95 -23.91
CA ALA A 298 -10.28 21.87 -23.88
C ALA A 298 -9.29 21.49 -22.77
N PHE A 299 -9.78 21.12 -21.57
CA PHE A 299 -8.93 20.65 -20.47
C PHE A 299 -8.14 19.40 -20.84
N PHE A 300 -8.80 18.40 -21.45
CA PHE A 300 -8.10 17.17 -21.87
C PHE A 300 -7.17 17.39 -23.08
N ARG A 301 -7.54 18.27 -24.01
CA ARG A 301 -6.62 18.70 -25.10
C ARG A 301 -5.38 19.39 -24.53
N ALA A 302 -5.54 20.28 -23.53
CA ALA A 302 -4.42 20.93 -22.86
C ALA A 302 -3.51 19.87 -22.19
N GLY A 303 -4.09 18.84 -21.55
CA GLY A 303 -3.32 17.73 -20.98
C GLY A 303 -2.55 16.89 -22.00
N THR A 304 -3.11 16.71 -23.22
CA THR A 304 -2.42 16.03 -24.34
C THR A 304 -1.32 16.90 -24.94
N MET A 305 -1.57 18.20 -25.09
CA MET A 305 -0.58 19.16 -25.62
C MET A 305 0.56 19.44 -24.61
N HIS A 306 0.30 19.34 -23.32
CA HIS A 306 1.26 19.57 -22.26
C HIS A 306 1.30 18.38 -21.27
N PRO A 307 2.08 17.33 -21.54
CA PRO A 307 2.18 16.12 -20.72
C PRO A 307 2.46 16.39 -19.24
N PHE A 308 3.09 17.53 -18.94
CA PHE A 308 3.39 17.97 -17.58
C PHE A 308 2.13 18.15 -16.70
N TYR A 309 1.03 18.69 -17.25
CA TYR A 309 -0.21 18.85 -16.46
C TYR A 309 -0.81 17.50 -16.08
N SER A 310 -0.84 16.54 -17.00
CA SER A 310 -1.30 15.18 -16.71
C SER A 310 -0.43 14.50 -15.65
N PHE A 311 0.89 14.68 -15.75
CA PHE A 311 1.84 14.17 -14.75
C PHE A 311 1.57 14.75 -13.37
N VAL A 312 1.48 16.09 -13.23
CA VAL A 312 1.24 16.76 -11.95
C VAL A 312 -0.11 16.39 -11.36
N LEU A 313 -1.16 16.33 -12.19
CA LEU A 313 -2.50 15.92 -11.77
C LEU A 313 -2.47 14.53 -11.14
N ALA A 314 -1.87 13.55 -11.81
CA ALA A 314 -1.77 12.19 -11.32
C ALA A 314 -0.88 12.08 -10.07
N LEU A 315 0.21 12.85 -10.01
CA LEU A 315 1.10 12.90 -8.86
C LEU A 315 0.34 13.39 -7.62
N VAL A 316 -0.35 14.53 -7.72
CA VAL A 316 -1.12 15.11 -6.61
C VAL A 316 -2.26 14.20 -6.21
N PHE A 317 -3.03 13.70 -7.17
CA PHE A 317 -4.14 12.79 -6.90
C PHE A 317 -3.65 11.51 -6.20
N THR A 318 -2.56 10.90 -6.68
CA THR A 318 -1.98 9.70 -6.05
C THR A 318 -1.45 9.98 -4.64
N ALA A 319 -0.83 11.14 -4.42
CA ALA A 319 -0.35 11.54 -3.10
C ALA A 319 -1.52 11.69 -2.10
N LEU A 320 -2.65 12.24 -2.53
CA LEU A 320 -3.86 12.39 -1.70
C LEU A 320 -4.54 11.05 -1.43
N VAL A 321 -4.73 10.24 -2.46
CA VAL A 321 -5.41 8.92 -2.37
C VAL A 321 -4.49 7.84 -1.79
N ARG A 322 -3.16 8.05 -1.81
CA ARG A 322 -2.12 7.13 -1.37
C ARG A 322 -2.11 5.79 -2.13
N SER A 323 -2.61 5.78 -3.37
CA SER A 323 -2.73 4.57 -4.18
C SER A 323 -2.51 4.87 -5.67
N SER A 324 -1.36 4.47 -6.20
CA SER A 324 -1.09 4.53 -7.65
C SER A 324 -2.00 3.58 -8.45
N ALA A 325 -2.34 2.43 -7.88
CA ALA A 325 -3.27 1.48 -8.50
C ALA A 325 -4.66 2.09 -8.70
N ALA A 326 -5.14 2.93 -7.76
CA ALA A 326 -6.39 3.65 -7.91
C ALA A 326 -6.32 4.68 -9.05
N THR A 327 -5.28 5.49 -9.08
CA THR A 327 -5.08 6.51 -10.12
C THR A 327 -4.98 5.88 -11.52
N ILE A 328 -4.16 4.85 -11.67
CA ILE A 328 -3.97 4.17 -12.96
C ILE A 328 -5.21 3.36 -13.34
N GLY A 329 -5.88 2.72 -12.37
CA GLY A 329 -7.14 2.01 -12.58
C GLY A 329 -8.25 2.93 -13.08
N MET A 330 -8.37 4.15 -12.53
CA MET A 330 -9.28 5.18 -13.04
C MET A 330 -8.88 5.65 -14.45
N THR A 331 -7.58 5.81 -14.72
CA THR A 331 -7.08 6.13 -16.06
C THR A 331 -7.50 5.06 -17.09
N VAL A 332 -7.33 3.79 -16.73
CA VAL A 332 -7.80 2.64 -17.53
C VAL A 332 -9.33 2.69 -17.71
N GLY A 333 -10.07 2.94 -16.63
CA GLY A 333 -11.52 3.11 -16.66
C GLY A 333 -11.94 4.18 -17.68
N LEU A 334 -11.43 5.41 -17.52
CA LEU A 334 -11.74 6.55 -18.37
C LEU A 334 -11.32 6.35 -19.84
N SER A 335 -10.33 5.50 -20.10
CA SER A 335 -9.95 5.16 -21.48
C SER A 335 -11.03 4.34 -22.23
N PHE A 336 -11.89 3.59 -21.54
CA PHE A 336 -13.01 2.89 -22.17
C PHE A 336 -14.09 3.84 -22.71
N SER A 337 -14.23 5.03 -22.13
CA SER A 337 -15.15 6.06 -22.66
C SER A 337 -14.53 6.90 -23.78
N GLY A 338 -13.26 6.63 -24.15
CA GLY A 338 -12.54 7.39 -25.17
C GLY A 338 -12.07 8.78 -24.74
N ILE A 339 -12.16 9.11 -23.42
CA ILE A 339 -11.75 10.40 -22.88
C ILE A 339 -10.23 10.49 -22.78
N ILE A 340 -9.58 9.40 -22.34
CA ILE A 340 -8.13 9.33 -22.17
C ILE A 340 -7.54 8.42 -23.24
N GLY A 341 -6.69 8.99 -24.09
CA GLY A 341 -5.86 8.26 -25.01
C GLY A 341 -4.53 7.84 -24.39
N LEU A 342 -3.74 7.03 -25.11
CA LEU A 342 -2.43 6.55 -24.63
C LEU A 342 -1.45 7.71 -24.39
N GLU A 343 -1.54 8.78 -25.19
CA GLU A 343 -0.69 9.97 -25.10
C GLU A 343 -0.81 10.69 -23.75
N SER A 344 -2.03 10.84 -23.24
CA SER A 344 -2.29 11.42 -21.93
C SER A 344 -2.06 10.41 -20.80
N ALA A 345 -2.25 9.11 -21.07
CA ALA A 345 -2.16 8.06 -20.06
C ALA A 345 -0.73 7.80 -19.58
N ILE A 346 0.28 7.90 -20.48
CA ILE A 346 1.70 7.68 -20.09
C ILE A 346 2.14 8.70 -19.03
N PRO A 347 1.97 10.03 -19.23
CA PRO A 347 2.26 11.00 -18.18
C PRO A 347 1.48 10.77 -16.88
N LEU A 348 0.21 10.34 -16.96
CA LEU A 348 -0.59 9.99 -15.77
C LEU A 348 0.03 8.79 -15.01
N ILE A 349 0.49 7.75 -15.71
CA ILE A 349 1.18 6.59 -15.11
C ILE A 349 2.45 7.06 -14.38
N LEU A 350 3.28 7.87 -15.04
CA LEU A 350 4.53 8.37 -14.46
C LEU A 350 4.29 9.23 -13.24
N GLY A 351 3.29 10.14 -13.28
CA GLY A 351 2.89 10.96 -12.16
C GLY A 351 2.36 10.13 -10.98
N ALA A 352 1.53 9.11 -11.26
CA ALA A 352 1.03 8.19 -10.25
C ALA A 352 2.16 7.40 -9.58
N ASN A 353 3.15 6.95 -10.34
CA ASN A 353 4.31 6.25 -9.81
C ASN A 353 5.11 7.15 -8.86
N VAL A 354 5.48 8.37 -9.26
CA VAL A 354 6.22 9.30 -8.41
C VAL A 354 5.41 9.69 -7.18
N GLY A 355 4.09 9.96 -7.33
CA GLY A 355 3.18 10.28 -6.23
C GLY A 355 3.17 9.22 -5.13
N SER A 356 3.19 7.93 -5.52
CA SER A 356 3.27 6.83 -4.53
C SER A 356 4.64 6.73 -3.83
N GLY A 357 5.73 7.12 -4.51
CA GLY A 357 7.05 7.23 -3.90
C GLY A 357 7.12 8.35 -2.85
N LEU A 358 6.49 9.51 -3.13
CA LEU A 358 6.40 10.61 -2.17
C LEU A 358 5.62 10.20 -0.91
N THR A 359 4.51 9.47 -1.06
CA THR A 359 3.75 8.98 0.10
C THR A 359 4.55 8.02 0.97
N ALA A 360 5.39 7.17 0.38
CA ALA A 360 6.30 6.30 1.12
C ALA A 360 7.31 7.11 1.93
N LEU A 361 7.89 8.16 1.34
CA LEU A 361 8.85 9.03 2.03
C LEU A 361 8.21 9.78 3.20
N VAL A 362 6.99 10.30 3.04
CA VAL A 362 6.24 10.94 4.14
C VAL A 362 5.96 9.94 5.26
N THR A 363 5.56 8.72 4.94
CA THR A 363 5.31 7.66 5.92
C THR A 363 6.57 7.28 6.69
N ALA A 364 7.75 7.34 6.02
CA ALA A 364 9.04 7.01 6.63
C ALA A 364 9.60 8.09 7.56
N TRP A 365 8.95 9.25 7.70
CA TRP A 365 9.50 10.39 8.46
C TRP A 365 9.89 10.03 9.89
N ASN A 366 9.07 9.23 10.56
CA ASN A 366 9.27 8.79 11.94
C ASN A 366 9.96 7.43 12.06
N THR A 367 10.46 6.85 10.96
CA THR A 367 11.17 5.57 10.99
C THR A 367 12.68 5.78 11.17
N LYS A 368 13.40 4.71 11.53
CA LYS A 368 14.87 4.73 11.64
C LYS A 368 15.53 4.94 10.27
N SER A 369 16.84 5.23 10.29
CA SER A 369 17.64 5.49 9.07
C SER A 369 17.48 4.41 8.01
N ALA A 370 17.42 3.13 8.38
CA ALA A 370 17.21 2.02 7.45
C ALA A 370 15.82 2.09 6.76
N GLY A 371 14.74 2.38 7.50
CA GLY A 371 13.40 2.57 6.92
C GLY A 371 13.31 3.77 5.99
N ARG A 372 13.95 4.89 6.37
CA ARG A 372 14.06 6.08 5.50
C ARG A 372 14.82 5.80 4.21
N ARG A 373 15.93 5.01 4.27
CA ARG A 373 16.66 4.56 3.09
C ARG A 373 15.78 3.75 2.13
N VAL A 374 14.97 2.83 2.66
CA VAL A 374 14.00 2.02 1.88
C VAL A 374 12.98 2.91 1.17
N ALA A 375 12.39 3.89 1.87
CA ALA A 375 11.43 4.83 1.28
C ALA A 375 12.07 5.74 0.21
N LEU A 376 13.28 6.24 0.47
CA LEU A 376 14.04 7.05 -0.48
C LEU A 376 14.39 6.24 -1.73
N ALA A 377 14.77 4.97 -1.57
CA ALA A 377 15.02 4.07 -2.70
C ALA A 377 13.81 3.96 -3.62
N GLN A 378 12.63 3.74 -3.06
CA GLN A 378 11.39 3.66 -3.84
C GLN A 378 11.13 4.96 -4.62
N LEU A 379 11.30 6.12 -3.99
CA LEU A 379 11.13 7.39 -4.67
C LEU A 379 12.15 7.56 -5.79
N LEU A 380 13.43 7.25 -5.53
CA LEU A 380 14.52 7.36 -6.52
C LEU A 380 14.28 6.46 -7.73
N PHE A 381 13.89 5.19 -7.54
CA PHE A 381 13.55 4.29 -8.64
C PHE A 381 12.47 4.89 -9.55
N LYS A 382 11.40 5.41 -8.97
CA LYS A 382 10.27 5.99 -9.70
C LYS A 382 10.62 7.31 -10.38
N LEU A 383 11.38 8.16 -9.70
CA LEU A 383 11.82 9.44 -10.25
C LEU A 383 12.78 9.25 -11.41
N ILE A 384 13.80 8.40 -11.24
CA ILE A 384 14.79 8.12 -12.30
C ILE A 384 14.09 7.44 -13.48
N THR A 385 13.23 6.44 -13.25
CA THR A 385 12.42 5.83 -14.33
C THR A 385 11.62 6.88 -15.08
N THR A 386 10.97 7.81 -14.39
CA THR A 386 10.22 8.90 -15.01
C THR A 386 11.11 9.77 -15.87
N LEU A 387 12.27 10.20 -15.34
CA LEU A 387 13.24 11.02 -16.10
C LEU A 387 13.79 10.30 -17.34
N MET A 388 13.95 8.98 -17.27
CA MET A 388 14.38 8.17 -18.43
C MET A 388 13.29 8.02 -19.49
N ILE A 389 12.02 7.94 -19.09
CA ILE A 389 10.90 7.74 -20.04
C ILE A 389 10.47 9.06 -20.70
N ILE A 390 10.54 10.20 -20.01
CA ILE A 390 10.14 11.51 -20.56
C ILE A 390 10.70 11.78 -21.98
N PRO A 391 12.01 11.65 -22.25
CA PRO A 391 12.56 11.94 -23.57
C PRO A 391 12.15 10.92 -24.65
N VAL A 392 11.69 9.74 -24.25
CA VAL A 392 11.31 8.65 -25.16
C VAL A 392 9.78 8.43 -25.21
N ILE A 393 8.98 9.36 -24.68
CA ILE A 393 7.51 9.26 -24.73
C ILE A 393 6.99 9.06 -26.17
N PRO A 394 7.39 9.85 -27.20
CA PRO A 394 6.85 9.65 -28.54
C PRO A 394 7.12 8.24 -29.12
N PRO A 395 8.33 7.70 -29.14
CA PRO A 395 8.54 6.33 -29.60
C PRO A 395 7.87 5.27 -28.68
N ALA A 396 7.77 5.53 -27.37
CA ALA A 396 7.06 4.64 -26.43
C ALA A 396 5.57 4.55 -26.77
N ILE A 397 4.91 5.64 -27.14
CA ILE A 397 3.50 5.63 -27.58
C ILE A 397 3.34 4.70 -28.80
N VAL A 398 4.22 4.82 -29.80
CA VAL A 398 4.20 3.95 -30.99
C VAL A 398 4.40 2.48 -30.61
N LEU A 399 5.32 2.20 -29.70
CA LEU A 399 5.57 0.84 -29.22
C LEU A 399 4.33 0.27 -28.50
N PHE A 400 3.79 1.01 -27.54
CA PHE A 400 2.68 0.52 -26.71
C PHE A 400 1.36 0.46 -27.49
N SER A 401 1.13 1.32 -28.46
CA SER A 401 -0.06 1.25 -29.33
C SER A 401 -0.14 -0.05 -30.13
N ARG A 402 0.99 -0.68 -30.44
CA ARG A 402 1.05 -1.98 -31.13
C ARG A 402 0.74 -3.17 -30.23
N THR A 403 0.72 -3.01 -28.90
CA THR A 403 0.54 -4.12 -27.95
C THR A 403 -0.90 -4.61 -27.87
N SER A 404 -1.89 -3.81 -28.28
CA SER A 404 -3.31 -4.17 -28.26
C SER A 404 -4.14 -3.21 -29.13
N PRO A 405 -5.28 -3.64 -29.71
CA PRO A 405 -6.23 -2.73 -30.36
C PRO A 405 -7.05 -1.90 -29.35
N ILE A 406 -7.03 -2.23 -28.06
CA ILE A 406 -7.82 -1.59 -27.00
C ILE A 406 -6.92 -0.68 -26.17
N VAL A 407 -7.24 0.63 -26.09
CA VAL A 407 -6.43 1.63 -25.36
C VAL A 407 -6.24 1.27 -23.89
N ALA A 408 -7.27 0.79 -23.21
CA ALA A 408 -7.18 0.32 -21.82
C ALA A 408 -6.09 -0.76 -21.62
N ARG A 409 -5.98 -1.69 -22.58
CA ARG A 409 -4.92 -2.72 -22.59
C ARG A 409 -3.56 -2.14 -22.91
N GLN A 410 -3.47 -1.18 -23.82
CA GLN A 410 -2.23 -0.47 -24.14
C GLN A 410 -1.68 0.23 -22.88
N ILE A 411 -2.55 0.89 -22.11
CA ILE A 411 -2.21 1.57 -20.84
C ILE A 411 -1.69 0.55 -19.81
N ALA A 412 -2.38 -0.57 -19.63
CA ALA A 412 -1.94 -1.62 -18.70
C ALA A 412 -0.60 -2.23 -19.12
N ASN A 413 -0.42 -2.50 -20.42
CA ASN A 413 0.83 -3.01 -20.97
C ASN A 413 1.98 -2.00 -20.83
N ALA A 414 1.72 -0.71 -21.09
CA ALA A 414 2.70 0.36 -20.89
C ALA A 414 3.15 0.41 -19.41
N HIS A 415 2.22 0.39 -18.47
CA HIS A 415 2.54 0.35 -17.03
C HIS A 415 3.39 -0.87 -16.66
N THR A 416 3.04 -2.05 -17.17
CA THR A 416 3.80 -3.28 -16.91
C THR A 416 5.21 -3.22 -17.51
N LEU A 417 5.32 -2.84 -18.77
CA LEU A 417 6.61 -2.81 -19.47
C LEU A 417 7.56 -1.75 -18.91
N ILE A 418 7.05 -0.58 -18.50
CA ILE A 418 7.84 0.45 -17.83
C ILE A 418 8.43 -0.08 -16.52
N ASN A 419 7.64 -0.76 -15.67
CA ASN A 419 8.15 -1.29 -14.41
C ASN A 419 9.10 -2.48 -14.60
N ILE A 420 8.87 -3.34 -15.58
CA ILE A 420 9.82 -4.41 -15.95
C ILE A 420 11.13 -3.82 -16.43
N ALA A 421 11.09 -2.83 -17.34
CA ALA A 421 12.28 -2.16 -17.84
C ALA A 421 13.07 -1.49 -16.70
N ALA A 422 12.37 -0.80 -15.79
CA ALA A 422 12.99 -0.24 -14.59
C ALA A 422 13.69 -1.31 -13.74
N ALA A 423 13.03 -2.44 -13.48
CA ALA A 423 13.61 -3.53 -12.71
C ALA A 423 14.87 -4.09 -13.41
N VAL A 424 14.84 -4.30 -14.72
CA VAL A 424 16.00 -4.79 -15.49
C VAL A 424 17.18 -3.83 -15.42
N ILE A 425 16.91 -2.52 -15.50
CA ILE A 425 17.95 -1.48 -15.46
C ILE A 425 18.56 -1.34 -14.06
N PHE A 426 17.70 -1.31 -13.01
CA PHE A 426 18.18 -1.06 -11.65
C PHE A 426 18.76 -2.30 -10.96
N LEU A 427 18.35 -3.50 -11.34
CA LEU A 427 18.79 -4.76 -10.68
C LEU A 427 20.32 -4.88 -10.59
N PRO A 428 21.12 -4.65 -11.67
CA PRO A 428 22.57 -4.67 -11.58
C PRO A 428 23.15 -3.51 -10.74
N LEU A 429 22.43 -2.41 -10.58
CA LEU A 429 22.88 -1.20 -9.89
C LEU A 429 22.54 -1.18 -8.40
N LEU A 430 21.84 -2.18 -7.86
CA LEU A 430 21.35 -2.18 -6.48
C LEU A 430 22.47 -1.97 -5.46
N GLY A 431 23.65 -2.55 -5.65
CA GLY A 431 24.78 -2.35 -4.74
C GLY A 431 25.32 -0.94 -4.73
N THR A 432 25.28 -0.24 -5.87
CA THR A 432 25.68 1.18 -5.97
C THR A 432 24.64 2.08 -5.33
N ILE A 433 23.36 1.77 -5.55
CA ILE A 433 22.24 2.52 -4.95
C ILE A 433 22.23 2.37 -3.43
N GLU A 434 22.50 1.18 -2.90
CA GLU A 434 22.62 0.94 -1.47
C GLU A 434 23.68 1.85 -0.83
N LYS A 435 24.89 1.88 -1.41
CA LYS A 435 25.95 2.77 -0.92
C LYS A 435 25.59 4.27 -1.03
N LEU A 436 24.90 4.66 -2.10
CA LEU A 436 24.42 6.03 -2.27
C LEU A 436 23.41 6.40 -1.15
N LEU A 437 22.48 5.49 -0.82
CA LEU A 437 21.52 5.70 0.23
C LEU A 437 22.17 5.82 1.62
N GLU A 438 23.25 5.06 1.87
CA GLU A 438 24.04 5.16 3.11
C GLU A 438 24.71 6.53 3.25
N VAL A 439 25.17 7.10 2.14
CA VAL A 439 25.79 8.45 2.13
C VAL A 439 24.72 9.53 2.33
N ILE A 440 23.56 9.42 1.67
CA ILE A 440 22.49 10.44 1.76
C ILE A 440 21.82 10.43 3.14
N ILE A 441 21.60 9.26 3.71
CA ILE A 441 21.00 9.08 5.03
C ILE A 441 21.98 8.27 5.86
N PRO A 442 22.95 8.91 6.53
CA PRO A 442 23.91 8.19 7.39
C PRO A 442 23.17 7.50 8.53
N GLU A 443 23.80 6.46 9.05
CA GLU A 443 23.31 5.79 10.25
C GLU A 443 23.38 6.79 11.41
N GLN A 444 22.26 7.05 12.05
CA GLN A 444 22.29 7.83 13.30
C GLN A 444 23.01 6.97 14.32
N ALA A 445 24.07 7.53 14.94
CA ALA A 445 24.68 6.89 16.09
C ALA A 445 23.57 6.58 17.08
N ASP A 446 23.42 5.29 17.41
CA ASP A 446 22.48 4.85 18.45
C ASP A 446 22.79 5.67 19.70
N THR A 447 21.83 6.42 20.19
CA THR A 447 21.86 6.85 21.58
C THR A 447 21.78 5.54 22.36
N GLU A 448 22.89 5.12 22.98
CA GLU A 448 23.06 3.83 23.67
C GLU A 448 21.97 3.49 24.70
N ALA A 449 21.05 4.42 24.96
CA ALA A 449 20.09 4.41 26.06
C ALA A 449 18.64 4.06 25.68
N GLY A 450 18.29 3.82 24.39
CA GLY A 450 16.89 3.56 23.96
C GLY A 450 16.69 2.23 23.21
N PRO A 451 15.43 1.85 22.90
CA PRO A 451 15.13 0.63 22.18
C PRO A 451 15.68 0.68 20.74
N ARG A 452 16.37 -0.39 20.37
CA ARG A 452 17.05 -0.47 19.08
C ARG A 452 16.15 -1.02 17.96
N TYR A 453 15.25 -1.93 18.32
CA TYR A 453 14.48 -2.71 17.34
C TYR A 453 12.97 -2.39 17.33
N LEU A 454 12.46 -1.64 18.30
CA LEU A 454 11.04 -1.29 18.37
C LEU A 454 10.70 -0.17 17.39
N ASP A 455 9.61 -0.37 16.63
CA ASP A 455 9.04 0.60 15.70
C ASP A 455 7.52 0.58 15.82
N THR A 456 6.92 1.74 16.14
CA THR A 456 5.46 1.87 16.28
C THR A 456 4.69 1.54 15.00
N ALA A 457 5.31 1.66 13.83
CA ALA A 457 4.71 1.24 12.56
C ALA A 457 4.46 -0.28 12.48
N ALA A 458 5.14 -1.08 13.31
CA ALA A 458 4.93 -2.52 13.39
C ALA A 458 3.65 -2.92 14.13
N LEU A 459 3.06 -2.01 14.93
CA LEU A 459 1.87 -2.29 15.75
C LEU A 459 0.63 -2.66 14.91
N ASP A 460 0.57 -2.22 13.66
CA ASP A 460 -0.48 -2.63 12.71
C ASP A 460 -0.41 -4.12 12.32
N SER A 461 0.71 -4.81 12.62
CA SER A 461 0.92 -6.24 12.39
C SER A 461 1.41 -6.91 13.68
N PRO A 462 0.52 -7.55 14.46
CA PRO A 462 0.84 -8.13 15.76
C PRO A 462 2.06 -9.05 15.77
N GLU A 463 2.22 -9.84 14.74
CA GLU A 463 3.34 -10.77 14.64
C GLU A 463 4.67 -10.05 14.34
N LEU A 464 4.64 -8.96 13.56
CA LEU A 464 5.83 -8.15 13.33
C LEU A 464 6.23 -7.44 14.63
N ALA A 465 5.24 -6.90 15.36
CA ALA A 465 5.48 -6.29 16.67
C ALA A 465 6.08 -7.30 17.65
N LEU A 466 5.58 -8.55 17.69
CA LEU A 466 6.16 -9.63 18.51
C LEU A 466 7.59 -9.97 18.09
N ALA A 467 7.89 -10.04 16.81
CA ALA A 467 9.24 -10.30 16.33
C ALA A 467 10.22 -9.20 16.74
N GLN A 468 9.79 -7.93 16.68
CA GLN A 468 10.58 -6.79 17.16
C GLN A 468 10.75 -6.82 18.67
N GLY A 469 9.66 -7.07 19.42
CA GLY A 469 9.70 -7.23 20.88
C GLY A 469 10.65 -8.36 21.30
N THR A 470 10.55 -9.52 20.67
CA THR A 470 11.45 -10.66 20.95
C THR A 470 12.91 -10.28 20.72
N ARG A 471 13.22 -9.55 19.65
CA ARG A 471 14.59 -9.13 19.35
C ARG A 471 15.14 -8.13 20.37
N GLU A 472 14.28 -7.21 20.83
CA GLU A 472 14.66 -6.25 21.86
C GLU A 472 14.86 -6.94 23.22
N ILE A 473 14.02 -7.92 23.57
CA ILE A 473 14.17 -8.77 24.76
C ILE A 473 15.49 -9.55 24.72
N LEU A 474 15.87 -10.09 23.56
CA LEU A 474 17.18 -10.75 23.40
C LEU A 474 18.33 -9.79 23.64
N ARG A 475 18.27 -8.54 23.14
CA ARG A 475 19.28 -7.51 23.44
C ARG A 475 19.35 -7.18 24.93
N MET A 476 18.19 -7.03 25.58
CA MET A 476 18.11 -6.86 27.03
C MET A 476 18.75 -8.05 27.77
N GLY A 477 18.46 -9.27 27.34
CA GLY A 477 19.04 -10.48 27.88
C GLY A 477 20.56 -10.58 27.69
N GLU A 478 21.10 -10.12 26.54
CA GLU A 478 22.56 -10.01 26.32
C GLU A 478 23.20 -9.02 27.26
N MET A 479 22.54 -7.90 27.58
CA MET A 479 23.02 -6.92 28.57
C MET A 479 23.05 -7.55 29.97
N VAL A 480 21.99 -8.22 30.39
CA VAL A 480 21.88 -8.92 31.67
C VAL A 480 22.95 -10.03 31.80
N GLN A 481 23.14 -10.79 30.71
CA GLN A 481 24.20 -11.81 30.66
C GLN A 481 25.60 -11.21 30.85
N ASN A 482 25.89 -10.10 30.19
CA ASN A 482 27.17 -9.38 30.35
C ASN A 482 27.34 -8.82 31.77
N MET A 483 26.26 -8.31 32.40
CA MET A 483 26.26 -7.88 33.79
C MET A 483 26.58 -9.03 34.73
N LEU A 484 25.95 -10.18 34.58
CA LEU A 484 26.21 -11.37 35.38
C LEU A 484 27.66 -11.86 35.21
N GLU A 485 28.14 -11.97 33.97
CA GLU A 485 29.50 -12.42 33.67
C GLU A 485 30.54 -11.51 34.33
N LYS A 486 30.41 -10.20 34.16
CA LYS A 486 31.36 -9.22 34.71
C LYS A 486 31.26 -9.06 36.22
N SER A 487 30.10 -9.32 36.83
CA SER A 487 29.90 -9.19 38.26
C SER A 487 30.89 -10.06 39.07
N LEU A 488 31.13 -11.30 38.60
CA LEU A 488 32.09 -12.20 39.21
C LEU A 488 33.53 -11.69 39.02
N LEU A 489 33.86 -11.16 37.85
CA LEU A 489 35.19 -10.57 37.58
C LEU A 489 35.47 -9.40 38.53
N PHE A 490 34.53 -8.46 38.64
CA PHE A 490 34.65 -7.32 39.54
C PHE A 490 34.71 -7.74 41.01
N PHE A 491 34.01 -8.81 41.38
CA PHE A 491 34.11 -9.39 42.69
C PHE A 491 35.52 -9.97 42.95
N LEU A 492 36.11 -10.67 42.00
CA LEU A 492 37.43 -11.28 42.12
C LEU A 492 38.56 -10.24 42.16
N GLU A 493 38.48 -9.21 41.35
CA GLU A 493 39.47 -8.15 41.18
C GLU A 493 39.34 -7.00 42.19
N ASN A 494 38.30 -6.98 43.03
CA ASN A 494 37.97 -5.89 43.94
C ASN A 494 37.79 -4.54 43.19
N ASP A 495 37.11 -4.57 42.05
CA ASP A 495 36.94 -3.42 41.16
C ASP A 495 35.79 -2.51 41.60
N LYS A 496 36.12 -1.29 42.08
CA LYS A 496 35.11 -0.27 42.44
C LYS A 496 34.47 0.40 41.26
N GLU A 497 35.19 0.55 40.14
CA GLU A 497 34.63 1.15 38.93
C GLU A 497 33.64 0.19 38.27
N GLY A 498 33.89 -1.12 38.33
CA GLY A 498 32.95 -2.15 37.93
C GLY A 498 31.60 -2.08 38.65
N CYS A 499 31.59 -1.69 39.94
CA CYS A 499 30.36 -1.45 40.68
C CYS A 499 29.54 -0.28 40.12
N ARG A 500 30.18 0.76 39.62
CA ARG A 500 29.47 1.88 38.95
C ARG A 500 28.96 1.49 37.60
N TRP A 501 29.74 0.71 36.85
CA TRP A 501 29.32 0.19 35.55
C TRP A 501 28.09 -0.69 35.67
N LEU A 502 28.03 -1.60 36.66
CA LEU A 502 26.82 -2.43 36.89
C LEU A 502 25.57 -1.59 37.16
N ALA A 503 25.67 -0.52 37.95
CA ALA A 503 24.54 0.37 38.22
C ALA A 503 24.09 1.14 36.97
N LEU A 504 25.01 1.57 36.10
CA LEU A 504 24.66 2.24 34.84
C LEU A 504 24.03 1.30 33.82
N GLU A 505 24.46 0.02 33.78
CA GLU A 505 23.81 -0.97 32.90
C GLU A 505 22.41 -1.34 33.39
N ASP A 506 22.19 -1.40 34.71
CA ASP A 506 20.88 -1.57 35.32
C ASP A 506 19.90 -0.47 34.92
N ASP A 507 20.30 0.81 35.06
CA ASP A 507 19.49 1.95 34.56
C ASP A 507 19.15 1.86 33.08
N ARG A 508 19.94 1.16 32.28
CA ARG A 508 19.65 0.90 30.85
C ARG A 508 18.67 -0.25 30.66
N VAL A 509 18.80 -1.30 31.47
CA VAL A 509 17.87 -2.45 31.46
C VAL A 509 16.49 -2.00 31.92
N ASP A 510 16.39 -1.21 33.00
CA ASP A 510 15.11 -0.67 33.51
C ASP A 510 14.37 0.15 32.45
N ARG A 511 15.08 1.07 31.79
CA ARG A 511 14.49 1.87 30.69
C ARG A 511 14.02 1.01 29.53
N LEU A 512 14.78 -0.02 29.20
CA LEU A 512 14.45 -0.92 28.11
C LEU A 512 13.24 -1.78 28.46
N GLU A 513 13.13 -2.22 29.70
CA GLU A 513 11.96 -2.90 30.25
C GLU A 513 10.70 -2.02 30.11
N GLU A 514 10.74 -0.78 30.61
CA GLU A 514 9.63 0.16 30.54
C GLU A 514 9.15 0.37 29.10
N GLU A 515 10.07 0.61 28.17
CA GLU A 515 9.73 0.83 26.76
C GLU A 515 9.19 -0.44 26.06
N LEU A 516 9.71 -1.61 26.40
CA LEU A 516 9.19 -2.91 25.94
C LEU A 516 7.77 -3.15 26.44
N MET A 517 7.51 -2.92 27.73
CA MET A 517 6.19 -3.06 28.34
C MET A 517 5.16 -2.14 27.66
N VAL A 518 5.53 -0.86 27.45
CA VAL A 518 4.69 0.11 26.72
C VAL A 518 4.45 -0.32 25.26
N PHE A 519 5.49 -0.82 24.57
CA PHE A 519 5.35 -1.26 23.18
C PHE A 519 4.43 -2.49 23.05
N LEU A 520 4.67 -3.52 23.85
CA LEU A 520 3.89 -4.75 23.85
C LEU A 520 2.42 -4.50 24.22
N SER A 521 2.16 -3.56 25.15
CA SER A 521 0.78 -3.20 25.56
C SER A 521 -0.03 -2.53 24.46
N LYS A 522 0.62 -1.90 23.48
CA LYS A 522 -0.04 -1.25 22.33
C LYS A 522 -0.42 -2.22 21.21
N ILE A 523 -0.04 -3.50 21.29
CA ILE A 523 -0.43 -4.50 20.27
C ILE A 523 -1.94 -4.76 20.42
N PRO A 524 -2.77 -4.45 19.38
CA PRO A 524 -4.22 -4.48 19.52
C PRO A 524 -4.75 -5.90 19.81
N PRO A 525 -5.50 -6.13 20.91
CA PRO A 525 -6.03 -7.47 21.26
C PRO A 525 -6.95 -8.04 20.18
N GLU A 526 -7.73 -7.18 19.51
CA GLU A 526 -8.72 -7.56 18.49
C GLU A 526 -8.08 -8.15 17.21
N SER A 527 -6.82 -7.85 16.96
CA SER A 527 -6.07 -8.34 15.81
C SER A 527 -5.23 -9.59 16.11
N GLN A 528 -5.18 -10.02 17.38
CA GLN A 528 -4.40 -11.16 17.82
C GLN A 528 -5.19 -12.46 17.68
N ASN A 529 -4.57 -13.50 17.13
CA ASN A 529 -5.06 -14.85 17.28
C ASN A 529 -4.71 -15.39 18.69
N PRO A 530 -5.30 -16.51 19.15
CA PRO A 530 -5.02 -17.07 20.48
C PRO A 530 -3.53 -17.35 20.74
N GLU A 531 -2.79 -17.79 19.74
CA GLU A 531 -1.36 -18.08 19.83
C GLU A 531 -0.54 -16.78 20.00
N THR A 532 -0.80 -15.77 19.16
CA THR A 532 -0.18 -14.45 19.25
C THR A 532 -0.42 -13.82 20.63
N SER A 533 -1.64 -13.93 21.15
CA SER A 533 -1.98 -13.42 22.49
C SER A 533 -1.25 -14.15 23.61
N LYS A 534 -1.08 -15.48 23.51
CA LYS A 534 -0.25 -16.23 24.46
C LYS A 534 1.20 -15.78 24.41
N ARG A 535 1.79 -15.66 23.22
CA ARG A 535 3.17 -15.20 23.03
C ARG A 535 3.38 -13.79 23.58
N THR A 536 2.44 -12.86 23.33
CA THR A 536 2.52 -11.50 23.87
C THR A 536 2.66 -11.53 25.42
N ARG A 537 1.77 -12.28 26.08
CA ARG A 537 1.83 -12.42 27.55
C ARG A 537 3.13 -13.06 28.03
N THR A 538 3.64 -14.05 27.34
CA THR A 538 4.90 -14.69 27.67
C THR A 538 6.07 -13.71 27.52
N LEU A 539 6.08 -12.85 26.49
CA LEU A 539 7.11 -11.83 26.33
C LEU A 539 7.10 -10.80 27.46
N PHE A 540 5.92 -10.37 27.95
CA PHE A 540 5.81 -9.53 29.13
C PHE A 540 6.50 -10.18 30.34
N TYR A 541 6.17 -11.44 30.60
CA TYR A 541 6.73 -12.20 31.72
C TYR A 541 8.24 -12.37 31.60
N ILE A 542 8.75 -12.69 30.40
CA ILE A 542 10.20 -12.84 30.16
C ILE A 542 10.94 -11.53 30.39
N THR A 543 10.36 -10.39 30.00
CA THR A 543 10.97 -9.07 30.20
C THR A 543 11.14 -8.79 31.68
N GLU A 544 10.13 -9.06 32.50
CA GLU A 544 10.14 -8.92 33.94
C GLU A 544 11.15 -9.87 34.61
N GLU A 545 11.23 -11.13 34.17
CA GLU A 545 12.19 -12.09 34.71
C GLU A 545 13.66 -11.69 34.42
N LEU A 546 13.95 -11.08 33.28
CA LEU A 546 15.27 -10.58 32.93
C LEU A 546 15.67 -9.34 33.77
N GLU A 547 14.72 -8.44 34.04
CA GLU A 547 14.93 -7.29 34.93
C GLU A 547 15.23 -7.78 36.35
N HIS A 548 14.48 -8.76 36.88
CA HIS A 548 14.74 -9.35 38.18
C HIS A 548 16.18 -9.92 38.31
N ILE A 549 16.71 -10.51 37.21
CA ILE A 549 18.10 -10.99 37.21
C ILE A 549 19.06 -9.81 37.28
N ALA A 550 18.81 -8.74 36.49
CA ALA A 550 19.65 -7.53 36.52
C ALA A 550 19.67 -6.89 37.93
N ASP A 551 18.51 -6.78 38.56
CA ASP A 551 18.31 -6.29 39.91
C ASP A 551 19.15 -7.05 40.96
N ILE A 552 19.16 -8.36 40.89
CA ILE A 552 19.98 -9.18 41.79
C ILE A 552 21.45 -8.85 41.57
N VAL A 553 21.91 -8.71 40.32
CA VAL A 553 23.31 -8.41 40.01
C VAL A 553 23.70 -7.00 40.46
N SER A 554 22.87 -5.99 40.14
CA SER A 554 23.18 -4.59 40.41
C SER A 554 23.00 -4.20 41.88
N LYS A 555 21.97 -4.73 42.56
CA LYS A 555 21.63 -4.35 43.94
C LYS A 555 22.32 -5.21 44.97
N ASN A 556 22.41 -6.53 44.78
CA ASN A 556 22.96 -7.44 45.77
C ASN A 556 24.47 -7.70 45.57
N MET A 557 24.87 -8.13 44.36
CA MET A 557 26.28 -8.46 44.12
C MET A 557 27.21 -7.25 44.31
N VAL A 558 26.77 -6.05 43.93
CA VAL A 558 27.51 -4.80 44.17
C VAL A 558 27.76 -4.57 45.68
N VAL A 559 26.77 -4.90 46.52
CA VAL A 559 26.94 -4.79 47.99
C VAL A 559 27.99 -5.75 48.48
N TYR A 560 28.07 -6.96 47.98
CA TYR A 560 29.09 -7.97 48.37
C TYR A 560 30.47 -7.57 47.89
N ILE A 561 30.61 -7.04 46.69
CA ILE A 561 31.88 -6.50 46.18
C ILE A 561 32.34 -5.37 47.07
N ARG A 562 31.52 -4.41 47.43
CA ARG A 562 31.84 -3.29 48.31
C ARG A 562 32.23 -3.74 49.72
N LYS A 563 31.50 -4.70 50.33
CA LYS A 563 31.82 -5.27 51.64
C LYS A 563 33.20 -5.94 51.62
N ARG A 564 33.46 -6.75 50.56
CA ARG A 564 34.76 -7.42 50.39
C ARG A 564 35.92 -6.42 50.33
N ILE A 565 35.78 -5.36 49.57
CA ILE A 565 36.77 -4.30 49.40
C ILE A 565 36.97 -3.53 50.71
N ASN A 566 35.89 -3.08 51.37
CA ASN A 566 35.95 -2.21 52.54
C ASN A 566 36.54 -2.92 53.76
N HIS A 567 36.32 -4.23 53.90
CA HIS A 567 36.82 -5.03 55.03
C HIS A 567 38.03 -5.88 54.66
N ASN A 568 38.58 -5.72 53.44
CA ASN A 568 39.73 -6.48 52.91
C ASN A 568 39.59 -8.00 53.16
N LEU A 569 38.41 -8.57 52.83
CA LEU A 569 38.06 -9.94 53.09
C LEU A 569 38.73 -10.90 52.09
N ALA A 570 39.41 -11.94 52.61
CA ALA A 570 39.97 -13.01 51.82
C ALA A 570 39.09 -14.27 51.93
N PHE A 571 38.69 -14.82 50.81
CA PHE A 571 37.92 -16.08 50.77
C PHE A 571 38.87 -17.28 50.82
N SER A 572 38.41 -18.37 51.43
CA SER A 572 39.15 -19.63 51.34
C SER A 572 39.19 -20.12 49.88
N PRO A 573 40.29 -20.73 49.40
CA PRO A 573 40.38 -21.20 48.00
C PRO A 573 39.22 -22.11 47.59
N ALA A 574 38.80 -23.03 48.46
CA ALA A 574 37.69 -23.92 48.24
C ALA A 574 36.32 -23.17 48.10
N GLY A 575 36.07 -22.18 48.99
CA GLY A 575 34.87 -21.37 48.95
C GLY A 575 34.77 -20.49 47.67
N LEU A 576 35.93 -19.94 47.25
CA LEU A 576 35.98 -19.15 46.02
C LEU A 576 35.73 -20.00 44.78
N GLU A 577 36.29 -21.23 44.73
CA GLU A 577 36.09 -22.15 43.62
C GLU A 577 34.63 -22.61 43.51
N GLU A 578 33.95 -22.83 44.63
CA GLU A 578 32.51 -23.15 44.67
C GLU A 578 31.67 -22.05 44.09
N ILE A 579 31.94 -20.78 44.46
CA ILE A 579 31.24 -19.62 43.90
C ILE A 579 31.47 -19.54 42.38
N LYS A 580 32.73 -19.66 41.92
CA LYS A 580 33.07 -19.63 40.50
C LYS A 580 32.33 -20.70 39.69
N ASN A 581 32.34 -21.94 40.16
CA ASN A 581 31.69 -23.06 39.49
C ASN A 581 30.18 -22.90 39.44
N PHE A 582 29.54 -22.43 40.51
CA PHE A 582 28.12 -22.23 40.56
C PHE A 582 27.69 -21.06 39.62
N HIS A 583 28.43 -19.96 39.68
CA HIS A 583 28.22 -18.81 38.79
C HIS A 583 28.30 -19.21 37.32
N GLN A 584 29.33 -20.00 36.92
CA GLN A 584 29.47 -20.47 35.53
C GLN A 584 28.28 -21.34 35.06
N GLN A 585 27.76 -22.19 35.99
CA GLN A 585 26.58 -23.00 35.67
C GLN A 585 25.32 -22.13 35.52
N VAL A 586 25.11 -21.12 36.35
CA VAL A 586 24.00 -20.18 36.25
C VAL A 586 24.12 -19.34 34.98
N LEU A 587 25.31 -18.90 34.59
CA LEU A 587 25.57 -18.18 33.34
C LEU A 587 25.21 -19.05 32.11
N LYS A 588 25.54 -20.38 32.13
CA LYS A 588 25.14 -21.31 31.09
C LYS A 588 23.61 -21.44 31.02
N ASN A 589 22.93 -21.47 32.17
CA ASN A 589 21.46 -21.55 32.20
C ASN A 589 20.81 -20.26 31.66
N LEU A 590 21.40 -19.08 31.94
CA LEU A 590 20.95 -17.82 31.33
C LEU A 590 21.19 -17.81 29.82
N THR A 591 22.33 -18.30 29.34
CA THR A 591 22.59 -18.48 27.89
C THR A 591 21.57 -19.40 27.26
N MET A 592 21.18 -20.48 27.93
CA MET A 592 20.14 -21.39 27.48
C MET A 592 18.77 -20.71 27.45
N ALA A 593 18.45 -19.85 28.43
CA ALA A 593 17.22 -19.05 28.44
C ALA A 593 17.14 -18.14 27.20
N LEU A 594 18.22 -17.44 26.87
CA LEU A 594 18.29 -16.61 25.67
C LEU A 594 18.12 -17.45 24.39
N GLY A 595 18.69 -18.65 24.36
CA GLY A 595 18.46 -19.63 23.26
C GLY A 595 17.00 -20.03 23.13
N CYS A 596 16.32 -20.29 24.25
CA CYS A 596 14.88 -20.59 24.26
C CYS A 596 14.03 -19.42 23.73
N ILE A 597 14.36 -18.18 24.13
CA ILE A 597 13.67 -16.96 23.66
C ILE A 597 13.86 -16.79 22.15
N ALA A 598 15.06 -17.04 21.64
CA ALA A 598 15.37 -16.89 20.22
C ALA A 598 14.67 -17.92 19.33
N THR A 599 14.57 -19.18 19.79
CA THR A 599 14.11 -20.30 18.98
C THR A 599 12.68 -20.75 19.27
N TRP A 600 12.14 -20.43 20.43
CA TRP A 600 10.85 -20.95 20.96
C TRP A 600 10.82 -22.49 21.00
N ASP A 601 11.99 -23.13 21.20
CA ASP A 601 12.10 -24.59 21.29
C ASP A 601 11.55 -25.11 22.63
N GLY A 602 10.42 -25.77 22.59
CA GLY A 602 9.73 -26.31 23.77
C GLY A 602 10.57 -27.36 24.52
N LYS A 603 11.36 -28.18 23.81
CA LYS A 603 12.22 -29.19 24.47
C LYS A 603 13.36 -28.54 25.25
N MET A 604 14.02 -27.57 24.66
CA MET A 604 15.06 -26.79 25.33
C MET A 604 14.47 -26.03 26.54
N ALA A 605 13.29 -25.45 26.36
CA ALA A 605 12.60 -24.71 27.41
C ALA A 605 12.21 -25.61 28.60
N GLN A 606 11.74 -26.84 28.34
CA GLN A 606 11.43 -27.83 29.39
C GLN A 606 12.69 -28.25 30.16
N GLN A 607 13.80 -28.51 29.44
CA GLN A 607 15.09 -28.83 30.09
C GLN A 607 15.58 -27.69 30.97
N LEU A 608 15.36 -26.43 30.56
CA LEU A 608 15.68 -25.27 31.37
C LEU A 608 14.79 -25.14 32.61
N ALA A 609 13.50 -25.40 32.49
CA ALA A 609 12.56 -25.41 33.61
C ALA A 609 12.95 -26.41 34.69
N GLU A 610 13.45 -27.59 34.30
CA GLU A 610 13.94 -28.61 35.22
C GLU A 610 15.18 -28.18 36.04
N LYS A 611 15.94 -27.19 35.54
CA LYS A 611 17.09 -26.62 36.27
C LYS A 611 16.70 -25.92 37.59
N ARG A 612 15.43 -25.70 37.84
CA ARG A 612 14.94 -25.21 39.13
C ARG A 612 15.31 -26.15 40.27
N VAL A 613 15.02 -27.45 40.11
CA VAL A 613 15.33 -28.46 41.15
C VAL A 613 16.81 -28.58 41.34
N TRP A 614 17.56 -28.66 40.26
CA TRP A 614 19.04 -28.67 40.34
C TRP A 614 19.61 -27.45 41.07
N GLY A 615 19.09 -26.26 40.90
CA GLY A 615 19.55 -25.04 41.58
C GLY A 615 19.39 -25.13 43.11
N ILE A 616 18.19 -25.62 43.53
CA ILE A 616 17.91 -25.80 44.97
C ILE A 616 18.83 -26.85 45.60
N GLU A 617 18.99 -27.99 44.96
CA GLU A 617 19.88 -29.07 45.45
C GLU A 617 21.32 -28.58 45.53
N ARG A 618 21.81 -27.87 44.50
CA ARG A 618 23.14 -27.32 44.44
C ARG A 618 23.42 -26.30 45.55
N LYS A 619 22.45 -25.41 45.80
CA LYS A 619 22.51 -24.47 46.92
C LYS A 619 22.65 -25.21 48.25
N GLN A 620 21.85 -26.21 48.55
CA GLN A 620 21.90 -27.00 49.76
C GLN A 620 23.26 -27.70 49.95
N GLU A 621 23.77 -28.31 48.87
CA GLU A 621 25.09 -28.94 48.86
C GLU A 621 26.18 -27.94 49.23
N LEU A 622 26.20 -26.78 48.60
CA LEU A 622 27.20 -25.73 48.84
C LEU A 622 27.10 -25.16 50.26
N GLN A 623 25.89 -24.97 50.80
CA GLN A 623 25.65 -24.55 52.16
C GLN A 623 26.18 -25.58 53.18
N ASN A 624 25.95 -26.87 52.96
CA ASN A 624 26.47 -27.92 53.83
C ASN A 624 28.01 -27.96 53.83
N ARG A 625 28.65 -27.89 52.68
CA ARG A 625 30.11 -27.81 52.56
C ARG A 625 30.69 -26.56 53.24
N HIS A 626 29.95 -25.44 53.17
CA HIS A 626 30.35 -24.23 53.89
C HIS A 626 30.26 -24.43 55.40
N LEU A 627 29.19 -25.06 55.91
CA LEU A 627 29.06 -25.37 57.35
C LEU A 627 30.16 -26.31 57.88
N GLU A 628 30.53 -27.33 57.06
CA GLU A 628 31.64 -28.21 57.37
C GLU A 628 32.98 -27.43 57.52
N ARG A 629 33.25 -26.47 56.61
CA ARG A 629 34.44 -25.61 56.72
C ARG A 629 34.40 -24.65 57.90
N LEU A 630 33.22 -24.16 58.28
CA LEU A 630 33.03 -23.36 59.49
C LEU A 630 33.35 -24.17 60.75
N ALA A 631 32.95 -25.42 60.84
CA ALA A 631 33.25 -26.32 61.94
C ALA A 631 34.75 -26.58 62.11
N LEU A 632 35.54 -26.47 61.01
CA LEU A 632 36.99 -26.57 61.02
C LEU A 632 37.69 -25.28 61.56
N GLY A 633 36.94 -24.20 61.83
CA GLY A 633 37.45 -22.96 62.41
C GLY A 633 38.39 -22.14 61.52
N LEU A 634 38.25 -22.32 60.16
CA LEU A 634 39.07 -21.54 59.21
C LEU A 634 38.68 -20.07 59.25
N LYS A 635 39.64 -19.19 59.58
CA LYS A 635 39.44 -17.75 59.77
C LYS A 635 38.81 -17.09 58.53
N GLU A 636 39.33 -17.38 57.32
CA GLU A 636 38.82 -16.84 56.06
C GLU A 636 37.37 -17.26 55.81
N THR A 637 36.98 -18.47 56.24
CA THR A 637 35.60 -18.96 56.09
C THR A 637 34.67 -18.24 57.09
N LEU A 638 35.14 -17.99 58.33
CA LEU A 638 34.40 -17.24 59.35
C LEU A 638 34.15 -15.79 58.91
N ASP A 639 35.19 -15.11 58.47
CA ASP A 639 35.16 -13.68 58.09
C ASP A 639 34.30 -13.44 56.84
N THR A 640 34.18 -14.40 55.92
CA THR A 640 33.43 -14.29 54.65
C THR A 640 32.09 -15.03 54.64
N SER A 641 31.69 -15.66 55.76
CA SER A 641 30.55 -16.57 55.83
C SER A 641 29.24 -15.94 55.33
N SER A 642 28.93 -14.72 55.76
CA SER A 642 27.72 -14.02 55.33
C SER A 642 27.73 -13.78 53.82
N ILE A 643 28.79 -13.26 53.24
CA ILE A 643 28.87 -12.95 51.82
C ILE A 643 28.84 -14.24 50.98
N HIS A 644 29.48 -15.31 51.46
CA HIS A 644 29.50 -16.61 50.76
C HIS A 644 28.09 -17.21 50.65
N LEU A 645 27.33 -17.24 51.75
CA LEU A 645 25.96 -17.78 51.79
C LEU A 645 24.99 -16.90 51.01
N ASP A 646 25.13 -15.57 51.09
CA ASP A 646 24.30 -14.63 50.34
C ASP A 646 24.52 -14.77 48.82
N LEU A 647 25.79 -14.86 48.34
CA LEU A 647 26.13 -15.09 46.95
C LEU A 647 25.56 -16.40 46.41
N ILE A 648 25.66 -17.51 47.17
CA ILE A 648 25.05 -18.79 46.79
C ILE A 648 23.53 -18.65 46.68
N SER A 649 22.89 -17.90 47.59
CA SER A 649 21.47 -17.70 47.58
C SER A 649 21.03 -16.85 46.39
N ASP A 650 21.74 -15.79 46.05
CA ASP A 650 21.43 -14.94 44.92
C ASP A 650 21.68 -15.63 43.54
N LEU A 651 22.75 -16.43 43.45
CA LEU A 651 22.97 -17.27 42.25
C LEU A 651 21.85 -18.30 42.05
N GLU A 652 21.32 -18.89 43.13
CA GLU A 652 20.17 -19.77 43.04
C GLU A 652 18.92 -19.00 42.59
N ARG A 653 18.70 -17.77 43.10
CA ARG A 653 17.58 -16.91 42.65
C ARG A 653 17.70 -16.54 41.19
N ILE A 654 18.88 -16.22 40.69
CA ILE A 654 19.10 -15.98 39.23
C ILE A 654 18.76 -17.25 38.44
N ASN A 655 19.23 -18.43 38.92
CA ASN A 655 18.85 -19.70 38.26
C ASN A 655 17.36 -19.97 38.29
N PHE A 656 16.66 -19.60 39.37
CA PHE A 656 15.19 -19.67 39.45
C PHE A 656 14.53 -18.83 38.35
N HIS A 657 14.92 -17.57 38.19
CA HIS A 657 14.40 -16.69 37.12
C HIS A 657 14.68 -17.25 35.70
N CYS A 658 15.86 -17.81 35.45
CA CYS A 658 16.16 -18.51 34.21
C CYS A 658 15.20 -19.70 33.98
N SER A 659 14.91 -20.48 35.03
CA SER A 659 13.99 -21.63 34.93
C SER A 659 12.53 -21.22 34.69
N GLN A 660 12.11 -20.06 35.21
CA GLN A 660 10.80 -19.48 34.98
C GLN A 660 10.61 -19.05 33.52
N ILE A 661 11.64 -18.47 32.90
CA ILE A 661 11.65 -18.20 31.44
C ILE A 661 11.44 -19.50 30.67
N GLY A 662 12.15 -20.57 31.04
CA GLY A 662 11.95 -21.88 30.42
C GLY A 662 10.54 -22.40 30.56
N ALA A 663 9.98 -22.37 31.78
CA ALA A 663 8.61 -22.82 32.03
C ALA A 663 7.56 -22.03 31.25
N ALA A 664 7.72 -20.71 31.16
CA ALA A 664 6.83 -19.84 30.42
C ALA A 664 6.81 -20.17 28.91
N ILE A 665 7.97 -20.41 28.31
CA ILE A 665 8.07 -20.77 26.89
C ILE A 665 7.55 -22.19 26.65
N ALA A 666 7.85 -23.16 27.51
CA ALA A 666 7.36 -24.53 27.40
C ALA A 666 5.84 -24.59 27.40
N SER A 667 5.17 -23.80 28.27
CA SER A 667 3.70 -23.72 28.34
C SER A 667 3.02 -23.24 27.05
N VAL A 668 3.73 -22.48 26.20
CA VAL A 668 3.22 -22.00 24.91
C VAL A 668 3.50 -23.00 23.79
N ALA A 669 4.62 -23.72 23.87
CA ALA A 669 5.04 -24.68 22.84
C ALA A 669 4.23 -25.99 22.88
N GLU A 670 3.63 -26.35 24.04
CA GLU A 670 2.78 -27.55 24.22
C GLU A 670 1.32 -27.34 23.79
N GLY A 671 0.86 -26.15 23.51
CA GLY A 671 -0.54 -25.80 23.15
C GLY A 671 -0.68 -25.34 21.71
#